data_575b55c99dd5a0fc7de554442ee40708
#
_entry.id   575b55c99dd5a0fc7de554442ee40708
#
_cell.length_a   1.000
_cell.length_b   1.000
_cell.length_c   1.000
_cell.angle_alpha   90.00
_cell.angle_beta   90.00
_cell.angle_gamma   90.00
#
_symmetry.space_group_name_H-M   'P 1'
#
loop_
_entity.id
_entity.type
_entity.pdbx_description
1 polymer ?
#
loop_
_entity_poly.entity_id
_entity_poly.type
_entity_poly.pdbx_seq_one_letter_code
_entity_poly.pdbx_strand_id
1 'polypeptide(L)'
;MFEKFTDKARKVMSLAQDEARSLGKMYVGTEHLLLALIKEGEGIAAQALAKLDVTYTEALATVKEISSEDNEPIPGGHIPFTPLAKRVLEDAYRETMARNQTYIATEHLLLGIVSQSDDRAMTALSRMGVSADAVRNAVNELVEKSDSKGREGRPQPTGVGFGQQFFSGMGQGPQQSEDGSMLEQFGRNLTQLAADGKLDPVIGRDREVERVMQVLARRQKNNPLILGDPGVGKTAIVEGLAQLVATGNVPDILRGRQIWTLDVASLVAGSKYRGEFEERLKKVISEVMENKDDILFIDEIHTIIGAGSAEGSIDAASILKPPLSRGEIQVIGATTAEEYRKRIEKDSALERRFQPVNIGEPTPEDTLEILHGLQEAYERHHHVKYTEDALASAVTLSNRYVQDRFLPDKAIDIIDETGARTRVHKMSLPPELAQVDEELARIKDEKSKAASAQEFEEAARLRDREKELASKRDELEASWRESTDKAVTVVTDKDVADVVSDITGIPVSNITEAEASKLLRCEDALHQRIVGQQEAVTKVAKAIRRSRSPLKDPRRPGGSFIFLGPSGVGKTELAKSLAEFLFGSEDALISFDMSEFIERHEVSKLVGAPPGYVGYDEGGELTKAVRRRPYSVVLFDEIEKAHPDVFNVLLQILDEGRLTDGQGRTVDFSNTVIIMTSNVGARDIAQTNTMGFSAQGAGGLSDKEINSRVMSELKRLFRPEFLNRVDEIVVFGSLTHEQLRGIVDLMVTDLRNRMISQGMSIELTDAARDHIVKEGTDPIYGARPLRRAIQSLIEDPLSEELLRGRWHEGDIILVDADGEGDDRKLVFTKGTGEIPAPTERVHMELPKAREQWNTARPTPAASSDGRATSAAE
;
A
#
# COMPACT_ATOMS: atom_id res chain seq x y z
N MET A 1 -6.88 -16.71 -2.40
CA MET A 1 -7.65 -17.75 -3.12
C MET A 1 -7.17 -17.94 -4.57
N PHE A 2 -6.84 -16.87 -5.30
CA PHE A 2 -6.40 -16.95 -6.71
C PHE A 2 -4.98 -17.49 -6.95
N GLU A 3 -4.15 -17.57 -5.93
CA GLU A 3 -2.79 -18.13 -6.01
C GLU A 3 -2.74 -19.62 -6.35
N LYS A 4 -3.82 -20.34 -6.06
CA LYS A 4 -3.93 -21.79 -6.33
C LYS A 4 -4.53 -22.13 -7.70
N PHE A 5 -4.72 -21.15 -8.59
CA PHE A 5 -5.24 -21.39 -9.93
C PHE A 5 -4.11 -21.56 -10.95
N THR A 6 -4.29 -22.50 -11.90
CA THR A 6 -3.42 -22.56 -13.07
C THR A 6 -3.59 -21.30 -13.94
N ASP A 7 -2.61 -21.00 -14.81
CA ASP A 7 -2.67 -19.81 -15.67
C ASP A 7 -3.92 -19.82 -16.57
N LYS A 8 -4.33 -20.99 -17.07
CA LYS A 8 -5.56 -21.15 -17.85
C LYS A 8 -6.80 -20.88 -17.01
N ALA A 9 -6.84 -21.38 -15.78
CA ALA A 9 -7.95 -21.10 -14.88
C ALA A 9 -8.02 -19.62 -14.45
N ARG A 10 -6.89 -18.95 -14.28
CA ARG A 10 -6.83 -17.48 -14.05
C ARG A 10 -7.37 -16.70 -15.24
N LYS A 11 -7.02 -17.11 -16.46
CA LYS A 11 -7.54 -16.54 -17.71
C LYS A 11 -9.07 -16.68 -17.78
N VAL A 12 -9.62 -17.83 -17.40
CA VAL A 12 -11.08 -18.05 -17.32
C VAL A 12 -11.75 -17.06 -16.36
N MET A 13 -11.14 -16.76 -15.21
CA MET A 13 -11.70 -15.81 -14.26
C MET A 13 -11.75 -14.39 -14.81
N SER A 14 -10.73 -13.97 -15.58
CA SER A 14 -10.73 -12.70 -16.31
C SER A 14 -11.79 -12.67 -17.39
N LEU A 15 -11.84 -13.70 -18.24
CA LEU A 15 -12.84 -13.82 -19.29
C LEU A 15 -14.28 -13.82 -18.77
N ALA A 16 -14.53 -14.42 -17.59
CA ALA A 16 -15.86 -14.41 -16.96
C ALA A 16 -16.31 -13.00 -16.55
N GLN A 17 -15.39 -12.13 -16.14
CA GLN A 17 -15.69 -10.71 -15.88
C GLN A 17 -15.99 -9.97 -17.17
N ASP A 18 -15.25 -10.25 -18.24
CA ASP A 18 -15.48 -9.64 -19.56
C ASP A 18 -16.82 -10.09 -20.16
N GLU A 19 -17.19 -11.38 -20.00
CA GLU A 19 -18.50 -11.88 -20.42
C GLU A 19 -19.66 -11.24 -19.63
N ALA A 20 -19.50 -11.08 -18.31
CA ALA A 20 -20.49 -10.38 -17.48
C ALA A 20 -20.68 -8.92 -17.93
N ARG A 21 -19.58 -8.22 -18.26
CA ARG A 21 -19.61 -6.86 -18.82
C ARG A 21 -20.31 -6.82 -20.17
N SER A 22 -19.96 -7.74 -21.07
CA SER A 22 -20.55 -7.79 -22.42
C SER A 22 -22.06 -8.04 -22.40
N LEU A 23 -22.55 -8.73 -21.37
CA LEU A 23 -23.95 -9.02 -21.13
C LEU A 23 -24.66 -7.99 -20.23
N GLY A 24 -23.99 -6.88 -19.86
CA GLY A 24 -24.55 -5.81 -19.05
C GLY A 24 -24.93 -6.23 -17.61
N LYS A 25 -24.20 -7.17 -17.00
CA LYS A 25 -24.53 -7.70 -15.67
C LYS A 25 -23.59 -7.15 -14.60
N MET A 26 -24.13 -6.75 -13.44
CA MET A 26 -23.38 -6.21 -12.31
C MET A 26 -22.67 -7.29 -11.45
N TYR A 27 -22.91 -8.57 -11.73
CA TYR A 27 -22.32 -9.70 -11.00
C TYR A 27 -21.85 -10.79 -11.96
N VAL A 28 -20.73 -11.43 -11.63
CA VAL A 28 -20.26 -12.62 -12.35
C VAL A 28 -21.02 -13.84 -11.82
N GLY A 29 -21.91 -14.39 -12.63
CA GLY A 29 -22.65 -15.62 -12.35
C GLY A 29 -21.94 -16.85 -12.91
N THR A 30 -22.51 -18.01 -12.66
CA THR A 30 -22.01 -19.31 -13.14
C THR A 30 -22.14 -19.47 -14.64
N GLU A 31 -23.17 -18.86 -15.26
CA GLU A 31 -23.33 -18.74 -16.69
C GLU A 31 -22.16 -18.03 -17.37
N HIS A 32 -21.61 -16.99 -16.73
CA HIS A 32 -20.43 -16.29 -17.25
C HIS A 32 -19.16 -17.13 -17.11
N LEU A 33 -19.03 -17.93 -16.04
CA LEU A 33 -17.95 -18.90 -15.88
C LEU A 33 -18.01 -19.99 -16.96
N LEU A 34 -19.21 -20.48 -17.30
CA LEU A 34 -19.38 -21.46 -18.38
C LEU A 34 -18.96 -20.88 -19.73
N LEU A 35 -19.43 -19.67 -20.08
CA LEU A 35 -19.02 -18.99 -21.33
C LEU A 35 -17.50 -18.76 -21.38
N ALA A 36 -16.90 -18.37 -20.28
CA ALA A 36 -15.46 -18.16 -20.19
C ALA A 36 -14.65 -19.45 -20.35
N LEU A 37 -15.14 -20.58 -19.81
CA LEU A 37 -14.52 -21.90 -19.98
C LEU A 37 -14.54 -22.35 -21.47
N ILE A 38 -15.63 -22.10 -22.18
CA ILE A 38 -15.72 -22.41 -23.62
C ILE A 38 -14.79 -21.49 -24.41
N LYS A 39 -14.76 -20.19 -24.10
CA LYS A 39 -13.97 -19.18 -24.80
C LYS A 39 -12.47 -19.32 -24.58
N GLU A 40 -12.03 -19.87 -23.47
CA GLU A 40 -10.62 -20.14 -23.18
C GLU A 40 -10.02 -21.10 -24.21
N GLY A 41 -10.77 -22.15 -24.63
CA GLY A 41 -10.53 -22.95 -25.83
C GLY A 41 -9.46 -24.05 -25.71
N GLU A 42 -8.49 -23.95 -24.83
CA GLU A 42 -7.32 -24.84 -24.74
C GLU A 42 -7.33 -25.79 -23.53
N GLY A 43 -8.11 -25.48 -22.51
CA GLY A 43 -8.21 -26.26 -21.28
C GLY A 43 -8.99 -27.57 -21.45
N ILE A 44 -8.84 -28.49 -20.48
CA ILE A 44 -9.57 -29.76 -20.48
C ILE A 44 -11.07 -29.51 -20.45
N ALA A 45 -11.54 -28.47 -19.75
CA ALA A 45 -12.94 -28.08 -19.73
C ALA A 45 -13.48 -27.73 -21.13
N ALA A 46 -12.75 -26.88 -21.86
CA ALA A 46 -13.13 -26.51 -23.24
C ALA A 46 -13.17 -27.72 -24.18
N GLN A 47 -12.19 -28.60 -24.06
CA GLN A 47 -12.14 -29.85 -24.84
C GLN A 47 -13.27 -30.83 -24.48
N ALA A 48 -13.65 -30.91 -23.19
CA ALA A 48 -14.77 -31.73 -22.76
C ALA A 48 -16.10 -31.21 -23.28
N LEU A 49 -16.31 -29.88 -23.23
CA LEU A 49 -17.50 -29.22 -23.76
C LEU A 49 -17.58 -29.32 -25.28
N ALA A 50 -16.46 -29.15 -25.99
CA ALA A 50 -16.39 -29.34 -27.43
C ALA A 50 -16.68 -30.79 -27.86
N LYS A 51 -16.27 -31.79 -27.08
CA LYS A 51 -16.61 -33.21 -27.32
C LYS A 51 -18.08 -33.52 -27.16
N LEU A 52 -18.79 -32.68 -26.40
CA LEU A 52 -20.26 -32.76 -26.18
C LEU A 52 -21.02 -31.84 -27.13
N ASP A 53 -20.39 -31.37 -28.20
CA ASP A 53 -20.91 -30.48 -29.25
C ASP A 53 -21.41 -29.10 -28.69
N VAL A 54 -20.91 -28.66 -27.52
CA VAL A 54 -21.27 -27.36 -26.94
C VAL A 54 -20.40 -26.28 -27.57
N THR A 55 -20.99 -25.42 -28.39
CA THR A 55 -20.31 -24.30 -29.01
C THR A 55 -20.54 -22.99 -28.25
N TYR A 56 -19.59 -22.05 -28.36
CA TYR A 56 -19.72 -20.74 -27.69
C TYR A 56 -20.96 -19.97 -28.15
N THR A 57 -21.30 -20.05 -29.46
CA THR A 57 -22.44 -19.34 -30.06
C THR A 57 -23.78 -19.85 -29.54
N GLU A 58 -23.94 -21.17 -29.38
CA GLU A 58 -25.14 -21.78 -28.84
C GLU A 58 -25.26 -21.52 -27.32
N ALA A 59 -24.15 -21.65 -26.61
CA ALA A 59 -24.10 -21.34 -25.18
C ALA A 59 -24.47 -19.88 -24.90
N LEU A 60 -23.92 -18.94 -25.67
CA LEU A 60 -24.23 -17.52 -25.53
C LEU A 60 -25.71 -17.21 -25.83
N ALA A 61 -26.29 -17.83 -26.89
CA ALA A 61 -27.71 -17.67 -27.23
C ALA A 61 -28.58 -18.17 -26.08
N THR A 62 -28.29 -19.38 -25.59
CA THR A 62 -29.06 -20.01 -24.47
C THR A 62 -28.92 -19.21 -23.17
N VAL A 63 -27.75 -18.69 -22.87
CA VAL A 63 -27.52 -17.84 -21.68
C VAL A 63 -28.29 -16.53 -21.80
N LYS A 64 -28.35 -15.91 -22.96
CA LYS A 64 -29.18 -14.70 -23.20
C LYS A 64 -30.67 -14.95 -23.05
N GLU A 65 -31.18 -16.10 -23.44
CA GLU A 65 -32.59 -16.48 -23.23
C GLU A 65 -32.95 -16.74 -21.77
N ILE A 66 -31.98 -17.21 -20.97
CA ILE A 66 -32.18 -17.51 -19.55
C ILE A 66 -31.99 -16.25 -18.68
N SER A 67 -31.18 -15.29 -19.15
CA SER A 67 -30.90 -14.06 -18.41
C SER A 67 -32.00 -13.02 -18.67
N SER A 68 -32.69 -12.55 -17.64
CA SER A 68 -33.66 -11.45 -17.73
C SER A 68 -32.98 -10.15 -18.19
N GLU A 69 -33.75 -9.29 -18.90
CA GLU A 69 -33.33 -8.03 -19.49
C GLU A 69 -33.09 -6.90 -18.43
N ASP A 70 -32.23 -7.09 -17.47
CA ASP A 70 -31.78 -6.01 -16.58
C ASP A 70 -30.45 -5.49 -17.14
N ASN A 71 -30.52 -4.55 -18.05
CA ASN A 71 -29.37 -3.84 -18.64
C ASN A 71 -29.21 -2.49 -17.95
N GLU A 72 -28.42 -2.40 -16.89
CA GLU A 72 -27.93 -1.12 -16.35
C GLU A 72 -26.49 -0.87 -16.77
N PRO A 73 -26.12 0.40 -17.06
CA PRO A 73 -24.74 0.72 -17.43
C PRO A 73 -23.80 0.51 -16.24
N ILE A 74 -22.73 -0.26 -16.46
CA ILE A 74 -21.76 -0.66 -15.45
C ILE A 74 -20.69 0.41 -15.31
N PRO A 75 -20.46 1.01 -14.12
CA PRO A 75 -19.28 1.83 -13.84
C PRO A 75 -18.01 0.98 -13.94
N GLY A 76 -16.93 1.54 -14.50
CA GLY A 76 -15.64 0.86 -14.61
C GLY A 76 -15.11 0.43 -13.23
N GLY A 77 -14.96 -0.91 -13.02
CA GLY A 77 -14.47 -1.48 -11.78
C GLY A 77 -14.53 -3.02 -11.77
N HIS A 78 -14.06 -3.62 -10.69
CA HIS A 78 -14.08 -5.07 -10.49
C HIS A 78 -15.51 -5.55 -10.21
N ILE A 79 -16.03 -6.49 -11.04
CA ILE A 79 -17.38 -7.05 -10.89
C ILE A 79 -17.36 -8.18 -9.86
N PRO A 80 -18.20 -8.14 -8.78
CA PRO A 80 -18.23 -9.16 -7.77
C PRO A 80 -18.90 -10.46 -8.25
N PHE A 81 -18.53 -11.60 -7.67
CA PHE A 81 -19.11 -12.90 -7.94
C PHE A 81 -20.42 -13.12 -7.17
N THR A 82 -21.38 -13.74 -7.83
CA THR A 82 -22.60 -14.18 -7.15
C THR A 82 -22.31 -15.23 -6.06
N PRO A 83 -23.21 -15.40 -5.05
CA PRO A 83 -23.04 -16.45 -4.04
C PRO A 83 -22.93 -17.86 -4.65
N LEU A 84 -23.65 -18.14 -5.75
CA LEU A 84 -23.57 -19.42 -6.46
C LEU A 84 -22.21 -19.58 -7.17
N ALA A 85 -21.71 -18.55 -7.84
CA ALA A 85 -20.39 -18.60 -8.47
C ALA A 85 -19.27 -18.80 -7.41
N LYS A 86 -19.39 -18.22 -6.23
CA LYS A 86 -18.46 -18.49 -5.11
C LYS A 86 -18.49 -19.94 -4.66
N ARG A 87 -19.69 -20.56 -4.56
CA ARG A 87 -19.84 -21.98 -4.25
C ARG A 87 -19.19 -22.87 -5.31
N VAL A 88 -19.37 -22.55 -6.59
CA VAL A 88 -18.68 -23.26 -7.69
C VAL A 88 -17.17 -23.25 -7.50
N LEU A 89 -16.58 -22.12 -7.06
CA LEU A 89 -15.16 -22.02 -6.77
C LEU A 89 -14.73 -22.88 -5.56
N GLU A 90 -15.58 -22.97 -4.55
CA GLU A 90 -15.36 -23.84 -3.38
C GLU A 90 -15.46 -25.32 -3.78
N ASP A 91 -16.46 -25.71 -4.60
CA ASP A 91 -16.61 -27.06 -5.09
C ASP A 91 -15.48 -27.45 -6.05
N ALA A 92 -15.02 -26.52 -6.91
CA ALA A 92 -13.83 -26.74 -7.74
C ALA A 92 -12.59 -27.02 -6.88
N TYR A 93 -12.45 -26.34 -5.76
CA TYR A 93 -11.37 -26.61 -4.79
C TYR A 93 -11.51 -27.99 -4.15
N ARG A 94 -12.75 -28.41 -3.78
CA ARG A 94 -13.00 -29.76 -3.25
C ARG A 94 -12.69 -30.84 -4.28
N GLU A 95 -13.08 -30.65 -5.54
CA GLU A 95 -12.78 -31.58 -6.64
C GLU A 95 -11.25 -31.69 -6.87
N THR A 96 -10.52 -30.57 -6.77
CA THR A 96 -9.05 -30.56 -6.82
C THR A 96 -8.45 -31.41 -5.70
N MET A 97 -8.95 -31.26 -4.48
CA MET A 97 -8.51 -32.05 -3.32
C MET A 97 -8.88 -33.52 -3.46
N ALA A 98 -10.10 -33.84 -3.95
CA ALA A 98 -10.52 -35.23 -4.16
C ALA A 98 -9.66 -35.95 -5.20
N ARG A 99 -9.07 -35.22 -6.16
CA ARG A 99 -8.18 -35.74 -7.20
C ARG A 99 -6.71 -35.68 -6.85
N ASN A 100 -6.35 -35.30 -5.61
CA ASN A 100 -4.98 -35.14 -5.15
C ASN A 100 -4.13 -34.19 -6.01
N GLN A 101 -4.73 -33.11 -6.52
CA GLN A 101 -4.05 -32.06 -7.27
C GLN A 101 -3.85 -30.81 -6.41
N THR A 102 -2.78 -30.06 -6.67
CA THR A 102 -2.40 -28.88 -5.87
C THR A 102 -2.97 -27.57 -6.39
N TYR A 103 -3.34 -27.53 -7.68
CA TYR A 103 -3.82 -26.33 -8.36
C TYR A 103 -5.19 -26.56 -8.97
N ILE A 104 -6.04 -25.52 -8.89
CA ILE A 104 -7.35 -25.53 -9.55
C ILE A 104 -7.15 -25.25 -11.03
N ALA A 105 -7.47 -26.23 -11.87
CA ALA A 105 -7.41 -26.14 -13.32
C ALA A 105 -8.82 -25.99 -13.91
N THR A 106 -8.94 -25.83 -15.23
CA THR A 106 -10.21 -25.56 -15.91
C THR A 106 -11.24 -26.67 -15.71
N GLU A 107 -10.81 -27.93 -15.69
CA GLU A 107 -11.66 -29.11 -15.44
C GLU A 107 -12.32 -29.07 -14.05
N HIS A 108 -11.60 -28.59 -13.05
CA HIS A 108 -12.16 -28.47 -11.68
C HIS A 108 -13.24 -27.41 -11.63
N LEU A 109 -13.07 -26.28 -12.35
CA LEU A 109 -14.09 -25.25 -12.47
C LEU A 109 -15.36 -25.81 -13.14
N LEU A 110 -15.20 -26.56 -14.22
CA LEU A 110 -16.32 -27.20 -14.91
C LEU A 110 -17.03 -28.23 -14.03
N LEU A 111 -16.28 -29.06 -13.30
CA LEU A 111 -16.85 -30.02 -12.35
C LEU A 111 -17.58 -29.31 -11.19
N GLY A 112 -17.05 -28.18 -10.72
CA GLY A 112 -17.71 -27.33 -9.74
C GLY A 112 -19.06 -26.78 -10.24
N ILE A 113 -19.16 -26.38 -11.52
CA ILE A 113 -20.41 -25.96 -12.15
C ILE A 113 -21.43 -27.11 -12.17
N VAL A 114 -21.03 -28.29 -12.63
CA VAL A 114 -21.95 -29.45 -12.73
C VAL A 114 -22.28 -30.11 -11.40
N SER A 115 -21.66 -29.69 -10.29
CA SER A 115 -22.03 -30.12 -8.95
C SER A 115 -23.27 -29.39 -8.41
N GLN A 116 -23.64 -28.24 -9.00
CA GLN A 116 -24.79 -27.42 -8.61
C GLN A 116 -26.01 -27.77 -9.48
N SER A 117 -27.06 -28.36 -8.90
CA SER A 117 -28.23 -28.82 -9.66
C SER A 117 -29.20 -27.72 -10.08
N ASP A 118 -29.25 -26.59 -9.33
CA ASP A 118 -30.23 -25.50 -9.54
C ASP A 118 -29.53 -24.21 -10.03
N ASP A 119 -28.62 -24.34 -10.98
CA ASP A 119 -27.79 -23.23 -11.44
C ASP A 119 -28.08 -22.85 -12.89
N ARG A 120 -27.87 -21.56 -13.23
CA ARG A 120 -28.09 -21.03 -14.59
C ARG A 120 -27.18 -21.70 -15.63
N ALA A 121 -25.94 -22.00 -15.27
CA ALA A 121 -25.02 -22.72 -16.13
C ALA A 121 -25.50 -24.15 -16.42
N MET A 122 -25.99 -24.88 -15.37
CA MET A 122 -26.58 -26.20 -15.57
C MET A 122 -27.88 -26.15 -16.33
N THR A 123 -28.70 -25.13 -16.12
CA THR A 123 -29.92 -24.91 -16.92
C THR A 123 -29.56 -24.69 -18.39
N ALA A 124 -28.50 -23.93 -18.69
CA ALA A 124 -28.03 -23.71 -20.05
C ALA A 124 -27.53 -25.02 -20.68
N LEU A 125 -26.69 -25.80 -19.99
CA LEU A 125 -26.22 -27.10 -20.44
C LEU A 125 -27.36 -28.09 -20.68
N SER A 126 -28.35 -28.14 -19.77
CA SER A 126 -29.54 -29.02 -19.92
C SER A 126 -30.39 -28.65 -21.13
N ARG A 127 -30.56 -27.37 -21.45
CA ARG A 127 -31.28 -26.92 -22.65
C ARG A 127 -30.53 -27.28 -23.95
N MET A 128 -29.20 -27.33 -23.91
CA MET A 128 -28.37 -27.84 -24.99
C MET A 128 -28.29 -29.38 -25.05
N GLY A 129 -29.05 -30.08 -24.22
CA GLY A 129 -29.11 -31.55 -24.19
C GLY A 129 -27.97 -32.23 -23.46
N VAL A 130 -27.15 -31.48 -22.72
CA VAL A 130 -25.96 -31.98 -22.01
C VAL A 130 -26.30 -32.20 -20.53
N SER A 131 -26.13 -33.45 -20.05
CA SER A 131 -26.34 -33.82 -18.66
C SER A 131 -25.04 -33.66 -17.84
N ALA A 132 -25.18 -33.45 -16.51
CA ALA A 132 -24.06 -33.38 -15.59
C ALA A 132 -23.14 -34.61 -15.67
N ASP A 133 -23.74 -35.81 -15.79
CA ASP A 133 -22.98 -37.06 -15.91
C ASP A 133 -22.19 -37.16 -17.22
N ALA A 134 -22.76 -36.64 -18.32
CA ALA A 134 -22.06 -36.59 -19.59
C ALA A 134 -20.81 -35.70 -19.51
N VAL A 135 -20.90 -34.54 -18.84
CA VAL A 135 -19.77 -33.65 -18.62
C VAL A 135 -18.71 -34.31 -17.72
N ARG A 136 -19.13 -34.93 -16.60
CA ARG A 136 -18.21 -35.66 -15.71
C ARG A 136 -17.45 -36.76 -16.41
N ASN A 137 -18.15 -37.55 -17.22
CA ASN A 137 -17.54 -38.65 -18.01
C ASN A 137 -16.56 -38.11 -19.05
N ALA A 138 -16.92 -37.05 -19.77
CA ALA A 138 -16.06 -36.43 -20.78
C ALA A 138 -14.77 -35.83 -20.15
N VAL A 139 -14.90 -35.17 -18.99
CA VAL A 139 -13.75 -34.66 -18.24
C VAL A 139 -12.85 -35.80 -17.76
N ASN A 140 -13.41 -36.84 -17.15
CA ASN A 140 -12.62 -37.98 -16.64
C ASN A 140 -11.86 -38.69 -17.76
N GLU A 141 -12.51 -38.93 -18.89
CA GLU A 141 -11.83 -39.57 -20.06
C GLU A 141 -10.68 -38.71 -20.60
N LEU A 142 -10.80 -37.39 -20.61
CA LEU A 142 -9.75 -36.49 -21.07
C LEU A 142 -8.60 -36.38 -20.07
N VAL A 143 -8.89 -36.41 -18.77
CA VAL A 143 -7.89 -36.45 -17.70
C VAL A 143 -7.10 -37.75 -17.76
N GLU A 144 -7.75 -38.90 -17.89
CA GLU A 144 -7.09 -40.19 -18.04
C GLU A 144 -6.20 -40.25 -19.30
N LYS A 145 -6.65 -39.64 -20.40
CA LYS A 145 -5.85 -39.53 -21.63
C LYS A 145 -4.65 -38.60 -21.50
N SER A 146 -4.78 -37.53 -20.71
CA SER A 146 -3.68 -36.62 -20.43
C SER A 146 -2.64 -37.27 -19.52
N ASP A 147 -3.08 -38.01 -18.53
CA ASP A 147 -2.20 -38.79 -17.63
C ASP A 147 -1.50 -39.95 -18.34
N SER A 148 -2.13 -40.56 -19.37
CA SER A 148 -1.53 -41.62 -20.18
C SER A 148 -0.47 -41.08 -21.16
N LYS A 149 -0.63 -39.87 -21.72
CA LYS A 149 0.37 -39.20 -22.55
C LYS A 149 1.63 -38.76 -21.80
N GLY A 150 1.50 -38.51 -20.50
CA GLY A 150 2.63 -38.22 -19.61
C GLY A 150 3.38 -39.48 -19.14
N ARG A 151 2.85 -40.65 -19.45
CA ARG A 151 3.43 -41.97 -19.03
C ARG A 151 4.21 -42.74 -20.10
N GLU A 152 4.27 -42.29 -21.33
CA GLU A 152 5.07 -42.94 -22.39
C GLU A 152 6.60 -42.74 -22.25
N GLY A 153 7.08 -42.32 -21.09
CA GLY A 153 8.51 -42.18 -20.79
C GLY A 153 8.96 -42.86 -19.50
N ARG A 154 8.10 -43.64 -18.80
CA ARG A 154 8.54 -44.39 -17.60
C ARG A 154 8.04 -45.83 -17.66
N PRO A 155 8.93 -46.85 -17.51
CA PRO A 155 8.53 -48.24 -17.42
C PRO A 155 7.80 -48.50 -16.08
N GLN A 156 6.63 -49.16 -16.16
CA GLN A 156 5.89 -49.60 -14.97
C GLN A 156 6.62 -50.78 -14.32
N PRO A 157 6.63 -50.87 -12.97
CA PRO A 157 6.91 -52.13 -12.30
C PRO A 157 5.63 -52.94 -12.17
N THR A 158 5.48 -53.98 -12.97
CA THR A 158 4.48 -55.04 -12.73
C THR A 158 4.99 -55.90 -11.55
N GLY A 159 4.22 -55.88 -10.46
CA GLY A 159 4.41 -56.85 -9.41
C GLY A 159 3.93 -58.24 -9.84
N VAL A 160 4.75 -59.23 -9.71
CA VAL A 160 4.45 -60.59 -9.24
C VAL A 160 5.80 -61.24 -8.85
N GLY A 161 5.82 -61.89 -7.69
CA GLY A 161 6.96 -62.39 -7.01
C GLY A 161 7.54 -63.68 -7.60
N PHE A 162 8.57 -64.10 -6.92
CA PHE A 162 9.29 -65.36 -6.97
C PHE A 162 10.52 -65.52 -7.85
N GLY A 163 11.61 -65.78 -7.16
CA GLY A 163 12.62 -66.78 -7.60
C GLY A 163 14.01 -66.25 -7.96
N GLN A 164 14.87 -66.23 -6.97
CA GLN A 164 16.31 -66.63 -6.98
C GLN A 164 16.97 -66.94 -8.30
N GLN A 165 18.25 -66.46 -8.37
CA GLN A 165 19.42 -66.92 -9.05
C GLN A 165 19.58 -66.71 -10.55
N PHE A 166 20.58 -65.97 -10.95
CA PHE A 166 21.86 -66.46 -11.52
C PHE A 166 22.67 -65.28 -12.12
N PHE A 167 23.86 -65.19 -11.54
CA PHE A 167 25.17 -64.90 -12.11
C PHE A 167 25.48 -63.88 -13.22
N SER A 168 26.33 -62.93 -12.80
CA SER A 168 27.66 -62.63 -13.41
C SER A 168 27.74 -62.09 -14.84
N GLY A 169 28.31 -60.93 -14.96
CA GLY A 169 29.20 -60.60 -16.03
C GLY A 169 29.22 -59.20 -16.55
N MET A 170 30.18 -58.41 -16.11
CA MET A 170 30.94 -57.40 -16.83
C MET A 170 30.22 -56.29 -17.62
N GLY A 171 30.43 -55.09 -17.19
CA GLY A 171 30.25 -53.85 -17.97
C GLY A 171 30.20 -52.61 -17.09
N GLN A 172 31.37 -52.08 -16.72
CA GLN A 172 31.46 -50.78 -16.06
C GLN A 172 31.00 -49.66 -17.01
N GLY A 173 29.89 -49.02 -16.64
CA GLY A 173 29.54 -47.67 -17.05
C GLY A 173 29.13 -46.91 -15.78
N PRO A 174 29.39 -45.62 -15.61
CA PRO A 174 29.14 -44.95 -14.36
C PRO A 174 27.63 -44.87 -14.11
N GLN A 175 27.16 -45.55 -13.07
CA GLN A 175 25.83 -45.36 -12.50
C GLN A 175 25.80 -43.97 -11.89
N GLN A 176 25.05 -43.08 -12.48
CA GLN A 176 24.50 -41.91 -11.79
C GLN A 176 23.51 -42.45 -10.74
N SER A 177 23.92 -42.36 -9.49
CA SER A 177 23.06 -42.57 -8.32
C SER A 177 21.93 -41.57 -8.32
N GLU A 178 20.68 -42.01 -8.43
CA GLU A 178 19.45 -41.24 -8.20
C GLU A 178 19.17 -41.01 -6.68
N ASP A 179 20.18 -40.78 -5.88
CA ASP A 179 20.08 -40.22 -4.53
C ASP A 179 20.78 -38.87 -4.54
N GLY A 180 20.11 -37.86 -5.11
CA GLY A 180 20.46 -36.45 -4.88
C GLY A 180 20.38 -36.17 -3.39
N SER A 181 21.46 -35.62 -2.81
CA SER A 181 21.54 -35.21 -1.42
C SER A 181 20.29 -34.35 -1.07
N MET A 182 19.64 -34.68 0.05
CA MET A 182 18.51 -33.90 0.55
C MET A 182 18.96 -32.48 0.90
N LEU A 183 20.19 -32.30 1.29
CA LEU A 183 20.82 -31.02 1.54
C LEU A 183 20.95 -30.20 0.23
N GLU A 184 21.26 -30.82 -0.90
CA GLU A 184 21.25 -30.13 -2.22
C GLU A 184 19.83 -29.81 -2.72
N GLN A 185 18.84 -30.62 -2.35
CA GLN A 185 17.45 -30.41 -2.76
C GLN A 185 16.78 -29.24 -2.00
N PHE A 186 17.07 -29.09 -0.71
CA PHE A 186 16.41 -28.09 0.19
C PHE A 186 17.37 -27.02 0.71
N GLY A 187 18.64 -27.09 0.33
CA GLY A 187 19.67 -26.13 0.72
C GLY A 187 20.38 -25.52 -0.48
N ARG A 188 21.16 -24.48 -0.20
CA ARG A 188 22.07 -23.85 -1.16
C ARG A 188 23.45 -23.76 -0.54
N ASN A 189 24.49 -24.20 -1.25
CA ASN A 189 25.87 -24.07 -0.80
C ASN A 189 26.37 -22.64 -1.01
N LEU A 190 26.41 -21.82 0.05
CA LEU A 190 26.87 -20.43 -0.03
C LEU A 190 28.38 -20.37 -0.36
N THR A 191 29.20 -21.30 0.13
CA THR A 191 30.64 -21.32 -0.15
C THR A 191 30.92 -21.59 -1.64
N GLN A 192 30.11 -22.46 -2.26
CA GLN A 192 30.22 -22.71 -3.70
C GLN A 192 29.75 -21.51 -4.52
N LEU A 193 28.64 -20.88 -4.11
CA LEU A 193 28.14 -19.65 -4.76
C LEU A 193 29.15 -18.51 -4.64
N ALA A 194 29.84 -18.40 -3.49
CA ALA A 194 30.92 -17.45 -3.30
C ALA A 194 32.10 -17.71 -4.25
N ALA A 195 32.52 -19.00 -4.37
CA ALA A 195 33.61 -19.41 -5.31
C ALA A 195 33.23 -19.13 -6.77
N ASP A 196 31.95 -19.28 -7.12
CA ASP A 196 31.41 -18.97 -8.46
C ASP A 196 31.24 -17.45 -8.70
N GLY A 197 31.47 -16.60 -7.71
CA GLY A 197 31.28 -15.14 -7.81
C GLY A 197 29.80 -14.70 -7.96
N LYS A 198 28.86 -15.51 -7.45
CA LYS A 198 27.41 -15.25 -7.55
C LYS A 198 26.81 -14.55 -6.34
N LEU A 199 27.60 -14.30 -5.29
CA LEU A 199 27.18 -13.55 -4.12
C LEU A 199 27.56 -12.09 -4.24
N ASP A 200 26.71 -11.23 -3.73
CA ASP A 200 26.98 -9.81 -3.65
C ASP A 200 28.11 -9.49 -2.64
N PRO A 201 28.91 -8.44 -2.88
CA PRO A 201 29.99 -8.08 -1.97
C PRO A 201 29.45 -7.63 -0.62
N VAL A 202 30.02 -8.13 0.47
CA VAL A 202 29.66 -7.75 1.84
C VAL A 202 30.61 -6.68 2.34
N ILE A 203 30.06 -5.53 2.71
CA ILE A 203 30.82 -4.30 3.04
C ILE A 203 30.42 -3.84 4.45
N GLY A 204 31.40 -3.35 5.20
CA GLY A 204 31.21 -2.71 6.51
C GLY A 204 30.76 -3.64 7.63
N ARG A 205 30.91 -4.97 7.47
CA ARG A 205 30.50 -5.98 8.48
C ARG A 205 31.66 -6.86 8.98
N ASP A 206 32.88 -6.42 8.83
CA ASP A 206 34.08 -7.20 9.19
C ASP A 206 34.08 -7.61 10.67
N ARG A 207 33.67 -6.73 11.57
CA ARG A 207 33.62 -7.01 13.01
C ARG A 207 32.60 -8.07 13.37
N GLU A 208 31.44 -8.02 12.76
CA GLU A 208 30.37 -8.98 12.97
C GLU A 208 30.74 -10.35 12.39
N VAL A 209 31.31 -10.40 11.19
CA VAL A 209 31.82 -11.63 10.56
C VAL A 209 32.94 -12.22 11.41
N GLU A 210 33.90 -11.42 11.88
CA GLU A 210 34.97 -11.86 12.80
C GLU A 210 34.38 -12.44 14.09
N ARG A 211 33.33 -11.78 14.65
CA ARG A 211 32.65 -12.26 15.83
C ARG A 211 31.98 -13.60 15.62
N VAL A 212 31.34 -13.83 14.48
CA VAL A 212 30.74 -15.10 14.09
C VAL A 212 31.84 -16.17 13.98
N MET A 213 32.97 -15.89 13.34
CA MET A 213 34.13 -16.79 13.28
C MET A 213 34.67 -17.16 14.67
N GLN A 214 34.81 -16.17 15.55
CA GLN A 214 35.25 -16.40 16.94
C GLN A 214 34.29 -17.33 17.67
N VAL A 215 32.97 -17.20 17.48
CA VAL A 215 31.98 -18.06 18.10
C VAL A 215 32.06 -19.47 17.55
N LEU A 216 32.17 -19.66 16.23
CA LEU A 216 32.34 -20.99 15.58
C LEU A 216 33.57 -21.73 16.06
N ALA A 217 34.65 -21.00 16.38
CA ALA A 217 35.91 -21.57 16.89
C ALA A 217 35.88 -21.97 18.38
N ARG A 218 34.80 -21.68 19.13
CA ARG A 218 34.69 -22.01 20.56
C ARG A 218 34.51 -23.51 20.79
N ARG A 219 34.96 -23.98 21.95
CA ARG A 219 34.75 -25.38 22.37
C ARG A 219 33.30 -25.66 22.79
N GLN A 220 32.63 -24.65 23.35
CA GLN A 220 31.23 -24.72 23.80
C GLN A 220 30.50 -23.48 23.37
N LYS A 221 29.17 -23.54 23.17
CA LYS A 221 28.36 -22.47 22.60
C LYS A 221 28.95 -22.00 21.28
N ASN A 222 29.29 -22.97 20.42
CA ASN A 222 29.94 -22.76 19.13
C ASN A 222 28.93 -22.54 17.99
N ASN A 223 27.66 -22.33 18.30
CA ASN A 223 26.63 -21.99 17.34
C ASN A 223 26.29 -20.51 17.49
N PRO A 224 26.70 -19.65 16.56
CA PRO A 224 26.32 -18.23 16.61
C PRO A 224 24.82 -18.07 16.29
N LEU A 225 24.17 -17.20 17.03
CA LEU A 225 22.80 -16.77 16.77
C LEU A 225 22.81 -15.28 16.49
N ILE A 226 22.62 -14.93 15.24
CA ILE A 226 22.63 -13.57 14.74
C ILE A 226 21.29 -12.91 15.12
N LEU A 227 21.34 -11.89 15.97
CA LEU A 227 20.18 -11.15 16.42
C LEU A 227 20.18 -9.74 15.85
N GLY A 228 19.12 -9.35 15.19
CA GLY A 228 18.97 -8.01 14.65
C GLY A 228 17.58 -7.80 14.06
N ASP A 229 17.21 -6.54 13.85
CA ASP A 229 15.94 -6.18 13.24
C ASP A 229 15.84 -6.67 11.78
N PRO A 230 14.63 -6.77 11.22
CA PRO A 230 14.46 -7.11 9.81
C PRO A 230 15.19 -6.09 8.92
N GLY A 231 15.89 -6.56 7.88
CA GLY A 231 16.54 -5.68 6.90
C GLY A 231 17.91 -5.10 7.32
N VAL A 232 18.47 -5.43 8.50
CA VAL A 232 19.80 -4.95 8.92
C VAL A 232 20.98 -5.71 8.29
N GLY A 233 20.72 -6.71 7.43
CA GLY A 233 21.75 -7.47 6.72
C GLY A 233 22.26 -8.70 7.48
N LYS A 234 21.40 -9.42 8.23
CA LYS A 234 21.78 -10.67 8.94
C LYS A 234 22.32 -11.74 8.02
N THR A 235 21.65 -11.95 6.89
CA THR A 235 22.03 -12.95 5.87
C THR A 235 23.35 -12.60 5.19
N ALA A 236 23.57 -11.31 4.91
CA ALA A 236 24.81 -10.80 4.31
C ALA A 236 26.07 -11.15 5.13
N ILE A 237 25.97 -11.18 6.46
CA ILE A 237 27.10 -11.57 7.33
C ILE A 237 27.51 -13.03 7.09
N VAL A 238 26.55 -13.91 6.87
CA VAL A 238 26.85 -15.33 6.58
C VAL A 238 27.38 -15.48 5.17
N GLU A 239 26.88 -14.70 4.21
CA GLU A 239 27.42 -14.64 2.85
C GLU A 239 28.86 -14.11 2.83
N GLY A 240 29.16 -13.07 3.63
CA GLY A 240 30.51 -12.58 3.81
C GLY A 240 31.44 -13.61 4.43
N LEU A 241 30.96 -14.35 5.43
CA LEU A 241 31.71 -15.47 5.98
C LEU A 241 31.97 -16.55 4.91
N ALA A 242 31.00 -16.88 4.08
CA ALA A 242 31.15 -17.85 2.98
C ALA A 242 32.18 -17.40 1.95
N GLN A 243 32.21 -16.09 1.64
CA GLN A 243 33.24 -15.50 0.74
C GLN A 243 34.66 -15.61 1.35
N LEU A 244 34.79 -15.33 2.65
CA LEU A 244 36.07 -15.47 3.33
C LEU A 244 36.54 -16.92 3.41
N VAL A 245 35.61 -17.88 3.62
CA VAL A 245 35.92 -19.33 3.58
C VAL A 245 36.33 -19.77 2.18
N ALA A 246 35.61 -19.33 1.14
CA ALA A 246 35.93 -19.67 -0.26
C ALA A 246 37.30 -19.13 -0.69
N THR A 247 37.67 -17.91 -0.24
CA THR A 247 38.99 -17.32 -0.52
C THR A 247 40.10 -17.83 0.37
N GLY A 248 39.78 -18.65 1.39
CA GLY A 248 40.73 -19.17 2.35
C GLY A 248 41.24 -18.18 3.41
N ASN A 249 40.67 -16.99 3.47
CA ASN A 249 41.04 -15.92 4.42
C ASN A 249 40.33 -16.10 5.78
N VAL A 250 40.42 -17.29 6.34
CA VAL A 250 39.81 -17.69 7.62
C VAL A 250 40.80 -18.43 8.47
N PRO A 251 40.61 -18.50 9.80
CA PRO A 251 41.40 -19.37 10.68
C PRO A 251 41.37 -20.84 10.22
N ASP A 252 42.48 -21.59 10.49
CA ASP A 252 42.62 -22.97 10.03
C ASP A 252 41.44 -23.90 10.40
N ILE A 253 40.75 -23.60 11.50
CA ILE A 253 39.59 -24.39 11.96
C ILE A 253 38.36 -24.26 11.06
N LEU A 254 38.30 -23.19 10.26
CA LEU A 254 37.20 -22.93 9.30
C LEU A 254 37.64 -23.17 7.84
N ARG A 255 38.92 -23.45 7.61
CA ARG A 255 39.43 -23.66 6.25
C ARG A 255 38.90 -24.97 5.66
N GLY A 256 38.34 -24.91 4.45
CA GLY A 256 37.74 -26.05 3.77
C GLY A 256 36.32 -26.40 4.22
N ARG A 257 35.74 -25.67 5.17
CA ARG A 257 34.35 -25.83 5.57
C ARG A 257 33.39 -25.40 4.46
N GLN A 258 32.18 -25.98 4.46
CA GLN A 258 31.10 -25.62 3.57
C GLN A 258 29.95 -25.02 4.37
N ILE A 259 29.41 -23.89 3.92
CA ILE A 259 28.27 -23.25 4.55
C ILE A 259 27.04 -23.45 3.68
N TRP A 260 26.05 -24.14 4.25
CA TRP A 260 24.79 -24.44 3.58
C TRP A 260 23.65 -23.64 4.18
N THR A 261 22.93 -22.88 3.38
CA THR A 261 21.66 -22.26 3.84
C THR A 261 20.52 -23.26 3.66
N LEU A 262 19.67 -23.40 4.66
CA LEU A 262 18.51 -24.28 4.63
C LEU A 262 17.24 -23.46 4.37
N ASP A 263 16.52 -23.80 3.31
CA ASP A 263 15.20 -23.21 3.02
C ASP A 263 14.10 -23.97 3.78
N VAL A 264 13.72 -23.42 4.92
CA VAL A 264 12.68 -23.99 5.80
C VAL A 264 11.32 -23.98 5.11
N ALA A 265 11.04 -22.97 4.29
CA ALA A 265 9.78 -22.87 3.58
C ALA A 265 9.62 -23.98 2.54
N SER A 266 10.69 -24.29 1.81
CA SER A 266 10.73 -25.40 0.84
C SER A 266 10.62 -26.78 1.51
N LEU A 267 11.17 -26.96 2.72
CA LEU A 267 11.00 -28.19 3.50
C LEU A 267 9.54 -28.46 3.88
N VAL A 268 8.79 -27.40 4.20
CA VAL A 268 7.37 -27.46 4.56
C VAL A 268 6.49 -27.56 3.30
N ALA A 269 6.89 -26.92 2.20
CA ALA A 269 6.13 -26.93 0.97
C ALA A 269 6.01 -28.34 0.40
N GLY A 270 4.78 -28.72 0.02
CA GLY A 270 4.49 -30.05 -0.57
C GLY A 270 4.43 -31.21 0.43
N SER A 271 4.68 -31.01 1.73
CA SER A 271 4.42 -32.01 2.74
C SER A 271 2.92 -32.07 3.03
N LYS A 272 2.27 -33.19 2.68
CA LYS A 272 0.85 -33.44 2.94
C LYS A 272 0.58 -33.75 4.41
N TYR A 273 1.56 -34.31 5.07
CA TYR A 273 1.50 -34.71 6.46
C TYR A 273 2.72 -34.15 7.21
N ARG A 274 2.50 -33.73 8.42
CA ARG A 274 3.53 -33.19 9.32
C ARG A 274 4.74 -34.12 9.49
N GLY A 275 4.54 -35.43 9.50
CA GLY A 275 5.63 -36.43 9.56
C GLY A 275 6.59 -36.41 8.39
N GLU A 276 6.16 -35.96 7.22
CA GLU A 276 7.03 -35.82 6.04
C GLU A 276 8.06 -34.70 6.22
N PHE A 277 7.63 -33.55 6.79
CA PHE A 277 8.54 -32.44 7.14
C PHE A 277 9.58 -32.89 8.17
N GLU A 278 9.14 -33.60 9.24
CA GLU A 278 10.03 -34.11 10.27
C GLU A 278 11.03 -35.12 9.70
N GLU A 279 10.62 -36.00 8.76
CA GLU A 279 11.48 -36.97 8.09
C GLU A 279 12.49 -36.29 7.18
N ARG A 280 12.08 -35.28 6.39
CA ARG A 280 12.96 -34.50 5.53
C ARG A 280 14.02 -33.76 6.37
N LEU A 281 13.59 -33.05 7.44
CA LEU A 281 14.52 -32.37 8.33
C LEU A 281 15.50 -33.35 9.01
N LYS A 282 15.05 -34.52 9.44
CA LYS A 282 15.94 -35.58 9.97
C LYS A 282 16.98 -36.04 8.95
N LYS A 283 16.58 -36.23 7.69
CA LYS A 283 17.51 -36.64 6.64
C LYS A 283 18.58 -35.58 6.38
N VAL A 284 18.16 -34.31 6.24
CA VAL A 284 19.09 -33.18 6.10
C VAL A 284 20.09 -33.13 7.26
N ILE A 285 19.61 -33.26 8.51
CA ILE A 285 20.49 -33.26 9.69
C ILE A 285 21.43 -34.46 9.68
N SER A 286 20.98 -35.63 9.26
CA SER A 286 21.83 -36.80 9.16
C SER A 286 22.95 -36.62 8.14
N GLU A 287 22.66 -36.00 6.99
CA GLU A 287 23.68 -35.71 5.98
C GLU A 287 24.71 -34.70 6.51
N VAL A 288 24.28 -33.64 7.22
CA VAL A 288 25.20 -32.68 7.86
C VAL A 288 26.03 -33.35 8.96
N MET A 289 25.47 -34.34 9.70
CA MET A 289 26.23 -35.12 10.70
C MET A 289 27.31 -36.04 10.07
N GLU A 290 27.02 -36.58 8.88
CA GLU A 290 27.98 -37.41 8.15
C GLU A 290 29.15 -36.57 7.62
N ASN A 291 28.89 -35.35 7.22
CA ASN A 291 29.87 -34.41 6.71
C ASN A 291 30.22 -33.35 7.76
N LYS A 292 31.23 -33.64 8.56
CA LYS A 292 31.67 -32.76 9.68
C LYS A 292 32.17 -31.38 9.21
N ASP A 293 32.41 -31.23 7.95
CA ASP A 293 32.88 -29.97 7.36
C ASP A 293 31.75 -29.03 6.97
N ASP A 294 30.48 -29.47 7.06
CA ASP A 294 29.32 -28.68 6.77
C ASP A 294 28.86 -27.86 7.97
N ILE A 295 28.59 -26.60 7.73
CA ILE A 295 27.97 -25.67 8.69
C ILE A 295 26.59 -25.31 8.13
N LEU A 296 25.54 -25.51 8.91
CA LEU A 296 24.17 -25.24 8.49
C LEU A 296 23.79 -23.81 8.88
N PHE A 297 23.37 -22.99 7.91
CA PHE A 297 22.77 -21.69 8.17
C PHE A 297 21.23 -21.79 8.08
N ILE A 298 20.55 -21.31 9.12
CA ILE A 298 19.10 -21.28 9.20
C ILE A 298 18.67 -19.85 9.43
N ASP A 299 18.13 -19.24 8.38
CA ASP A 299 17.47 -17.94 8.53
C ASP A 299 16.11 -18.11 9.18
N GLU A 300 15.67 -17.11 9.91
CA GLU A 300 14.44 -17.16 10.71
C GLU A 300 14.29 -18.46 11.53
N ILE A 301 15.36 -18.85 12.23
CA ILE A 301 15.41 -20.11 13.00
C ILE A 301 14.23 -20.28 13.97
N HIS A 302 13.59 -19.20 14.35
CA HIS A 302 12.39 -19.20 15.19
C HIS A 302 11.17 -19.87 14.53
N THR A 303 11.15 -19.98 13.20
CA THR A 303 10.09 -20.69 12.46
C THR A 303 10.13 -22.20 12.72
N ILE A 304 11.31 -22.77 12.85
CA ILE A 304 11.51 -24.18 13.21
C ILE A 304 11.17 -24.41 14.68
N ILE A 305 11.55 -23.50 15.56
CA ILE A 305 11.45 -23.64 17.03
C ILE A 305 10.03 -23.42 17.55
N GLY A 306 9.18 -22.74 16.78
CA GLY A 306 7.81 -22.40 17.18
C GLY A 306 6.69 -23.12 16.45
N ALA A 307 6.98 -24.01 15.55
CA ALA A 307 5.98 -24.66 14.70
C ALA A 307 5.02 -25.64 15.43
N GLY A 308 5.04 -25.69 16.77
CA GLY A 308 4.38 -26.72 17.56
C GLY A 308 3.46 -26.27 18.68
N SER A 309 2.90 -25.05 18.68
CA SER A 309 2.08 -24.54 19.80
C SER A 309 0.65 -25.10 19.91
N ALA A 310 0.20 -26.01 19.03
CA ALA A 310 -1.05 -26.73 19.22
C ALA A 310 -0.82 -28.00 20.05
N GLU A 311 -1.67 -28.25 21.07
CA GLU A 311 -1.60 -29.43 21.96
C GLU A 311 -1.43 -30.73 21.18
N GLY A 312 -0.34 -31.47 21.45
CA GLY A 312 -0.02 -32.78 20.85
C GLY A 312 0.98 -32.77 19.69
N SER A 313 1.64 -31.65 19.39
CA SER A 313 2.59 -31.58 18.28
C SER A 313 4.06 -31.71 18.74
N ILE A 314 4.85 -32.58 18.08
CA ILE A 314 6.28 -32.67 18.26
C ILE A 314 6.92 -31.40 17.68
N ASP A 315 7.64 -30.66 18.51
CA ASP A 315 8.37 -29.46 18.11
C ASP A 315 9.59 -29.87 17.25
N ALA A 316 9.72 -29.30 16.03
CA ALA A 316 10.85 -29.53 15.15
C ALA A 316 12.20 -29.19 15.83
N ALA A 317 12.18 -28.31 16.82
CA ALA A 317 13.30 -28.06 17.72
C ALA A 317 13.77 -29.33 18.44
N SER A 318 12.87 -30.28 18.70
CA SER A 318 13.23 -31.56 19.34
C SER A 318 14.16 -32.41 18.50
N ILE A 319 14.16 -32.21 17.18
CA ILE A 319 15.04 -32.90 16.23
C ILE A 319 16.45 -32.27 16.26
N LEU A 320 16.55 -30.97 16.36
CA LEU A 320 17.82 -30.21 16.41
C LEU A 320 18.52 -30.29 17.77
N LYS A 321 17.77 -30.38 18.88
CA LYS A 321 18.33 -30.36 20.25
C LYS A 321 19.37 -31.46 20.52
N PRO A 322 19.14 -32.76 20.15
CA PRO A 322 20.11 -33.80 20.43
C PRO A 322 21.47 -33.64 19.69
N PRO A 323 21.51 -33.40 18.36
CA PRO A 323 22.75 -33.17 17.63
C PRO A 323 23.52 -31.94 18.10
N LEU A 324 22.81 -30.80 18.36
CA LEU A 324 23.40 -29.59 18.90
C LEU A 324 23.96 -29.81 20.31
N SER A 325 23.27 -30.65 21.12
CA SER A 325 23.72 -30.94 22.51
C SER A 325 24.97 -31.77 22.53
N ARG A 326 25.15 -32.70 21.58
CA ARG A 326 26.35 -33.55 21.45
C ARG A 326 27.47 -32.85 20.67
N GLY A 327 27.20 -31.73 20.02
CA GLY A 327 28.16 -31.02 19.16
C GLY A 327 28.44 -31.74 17.86
N GLU A 328 27.48 -32.52 17.36
CA GLU A 328 27.57 -33.30 16.12
C GLU A 328 27.36 -32.46 14.89
N ILE A 329 26.68 -31.31 15.03
CA ILE A 329 26.46 -30.32 13.98
C ILE A 329 26.82 -28.92 14.49
N GLN A 330 27.23 -28.06 13.57
CA GLN A 330 27.38 -26.63 13.77
C GLN A 330 26.30 -25.88 13.00
N VAL A 331 25.61 -24.94 13.68
CA VAL A 331 24.50 -24.19 13.15
C VAL A 331 24.74 -22.70 13.38
N ILE A 332 24.58 -21.91 12.31
CA ILE A 332 24.43 -20.46 12.37
C ILE A 332 22.94 -20.17 12.29
N GLY A 333 22.35 -19.54 13.29
CA GLY A 333 20.96 -19.11 13.25
C GLY A 333 20.84 -17.60 13.06
N ALA A 334 19.81 -17.15 12.38
CA ALA A 334 19.45 -15.74 12.35
C ALA A 334 17.99 -15.55 12.82
N THR A 335 17.72 -14.51 13.60
CA THR A 335 16.38 -14.18 14.09
C THR A 335 16.32 -12.73 14.60
N THR A 336 15.12 -12.24 14.95
CA THR A 336 14.96 -10.96 15.62
C THR A 336 15.16 -11.08 17.15
N ALA A 337 15.48 -9.97 17.80
CA ALA A 337 15.61 -9.94 19.26
C ALA A 337 14.29 -10.27 19.98
N GLU A 338 13.15 -9.93 19.38
CA GLU A 338 11.82 -10.20 19.92
C GLU A 338 11.51 -11.71 19.88
N GLU A 339 11.72 -12.35 18.71
CA GLU A 339 11.48 -13.79 18.53
C GLU A 339 12.47 -14.63 19.36
N TYR A 340 13.72 -14.16 19.52
CA TYR A 340 14.69 -14.78 20.42
C TYR A 340 14.15 -14.87 21.85
N ARG A 341 13.66 -13.74 22.42
CA ARG A 341 13.08 -13.70 23.77
C ARG A 341 11.84 -14.55 23.91
N LYS A 342 10.99 -14.56 22.88
CA LYS A 342 9.72 -15.32 22.90
C LYS A 342 9.94 -16.83 22.84
N ARG A 343 10.89 -17.31 22.06
CA ARG A 343 10.97 -18.72 21.67
C ARG A 343 12.26 -19.41 22.09
N ILE A 344 13.44 -18.77 21.97
CA ILE A 344 14.74 -19.43 22.20
C ILE A 344 15.21 -19.26 23.64
N GLU A 345 15.12 -18.05 24.17
CA GLU A 345 15.56 -17.74 25.53
C GLU A 345 14.77 -18.51 26.59
N LYS A 346 13.49 -18.80 26.33
CA LYS A 346 12.65 -19.63 27.23
C LYS A 346 13.03 -21.11 27.21
N ASP A 347 13.73 -21.58 26.19
CA ASP A 347 14.20 -22.95 26.07
C ASP A 347 15.65 -23.08 26.55
N SER A 348 15.82 -23.49 27.81
CA SER A 348 17.14 -23.60 28.44
C SER A 348 18.11 -24.55 27.74
N ALA A 349 17.63 -25.50 26.92
CA ALA A 349 18.46 -26.42 26.18
C ALA A 349 19.08 -25.74 24.94
N LEU A 350 18.32 -24.90 24.25
CA LEU A 350 18.78 -24.12 23.11
C LEU A 350 19.64 -22.92 23.55
N GLU A 351 19.20 -22.17 24.56
CA GLU A 351 19.92 -21.01 25.11
C GLU A 351 21.37 -21.36 25.48
N ARG A 352 21.60 -22.56 26.05
CA ARG A 352 22.95 -23.01 26.42
C ARG A 352 23.82 -23.44 25.23
N ARG A 353 23.26 -23.53 24.02
CA ARG A 353 23.97 -24.01 22.83
C ARG A 353 24.25 -22.90 21.84
N PHE A 354 23.42 -21.90 21.81
CA PHE A 354 23.61 -20.72 20.97
C PHE A 354 24.34 -19.59 21.72
N GLN A 355 25.15 -18.86 20.98
CA GLN A 355 25.79 -17.62 21.42
C GLN A 355 25.20 -16.45 20.65
N PRO A 356 24.47 -15.55 21.31
CA PRO A 356 23.94 -14.35 20.65
C PRO A 356 25.07 -13.47 20.10
N VAL A 357 24.87 -12.99 18.87
CA VAL A 357 25.68 -11.98 18.19
C VAL A 357 24.71 -10.89 17.74
N ASN A 358 24.73 -9.76 18.43
CA ASN A 358 23.84 -8.66 18.15
C ASN A 358 24.36 -7.85 16.94
N ILE A 359 23.46 -7.55 16.02
CA ILE A 359 23.71 -6.75 14.83
C ILE A 359 22.79 -5.54 14.88
N GLY A 360 23.37 -4.36 14.83
CA GLY A 360 22.66 -3.09 14.75
C GLY A 360 22.44 -2.64 13.33
N GLU A 361 21.60 -1.63 13.19
CA GLU A 361 21.44 -0.86 11.96
C GLU A 361 22.79 -0.20 11.61
N PRO A 362 23.28 -0.29 10.36
CA PRO A 362 24.50 0.39 9.92
C PRO A 362 24.31 1.90 9.95
N THR A 363 25.43 2.63 10.05
CA THR A 363 25.38 4.09 9.93
C THR A 363 25.01 4.50 8.49
N PRO A 364 24.53 5.73 8.28
CA PRO A 364 24.31 6.25 6.93
C PRO A 364 25.56 6.20 6.06
N GLU A 365 26.74 6.46 6.65
CA GLU A 365 28.03 6.38 5.96
C GLU A 365 28.35 4.94 5.52
N ASP A 366 28.25 3.96 6.43
CA ASP A 366 28.43 2.54 6.09
C ASP A 366 27.41 2.08 5.04
N THR A 367 26.17 2.58 5.13
CA THR A 367 25.13 2.27 4.15
C THR A 367 25.47 2.79 2.75
N LEU A 368 26.03 3.99 2.67
CA LEU A 368 26.46 4.55 1.39
C LEU A 368 27.58 3.69 0.76
N GLU A 369 28.53 3.21 1.56
CA GLU A 369 29.58 2.28 1.10
C GLU A 369 28.96 0.95 0.60
N ILE A 370 27.92 0.43 1.30
CA ILE A 370 27.18 -0.76 0.86
C ILE A 370 26.52 -0.49 -0.49
N LEU A 371 25.86 0.64 -0.67
CA LEU A 371 25.22 0.98 -1.95
C LEU A 371 26.25 1.10 -3.09
N HIS A 372 27.43 1.67 -2.83
CA HIS A 372 28.52 1.69 -3.82
C HIS A 372 28.96 0.28 -4.23
N GLY A 373 29.04 -0.65 -3.29
CA GLY A 373 29.39 -2.04 -3.61
C GLY A 373 28.33 -2.77 -4.42
N LEU A 374 27.06 -2.41 -4.23
CA LEU A 374 25.92 -3.00 -4.95
C LEU A 374 25.60 -2.28 -6.27
N GLN A 375 26.12 -1.07 -6.47
CA GLN A 375 25.79 -0.19 -7.59
C GLN A 375 25.91 -0.90 -8.94
N GLU A 376 27.04 -1.55 -9.21
CA GLU A 376 27.28 -2.21 -10.50
C GLU A 376 26.29 -3.36 -10.77
N ALA A 377 25.87 -4.07 -9.74
CA ALA A 377 24.89 -5.15 -9.87
C ALA A 377 23.52 -4.59 -10.26
N TYR A 378 23.06 -3.54 -9.59
CA TYR A 378 21.77 -2.88 -9.89
C TYR A 378 21.81 -2.12 -11.23
N GLU A 379 22.90 -1.43 -11.57
CA GLU A 379 23.09 -0.78 -12.87
C GLU A 379 22.98 -1.79 -14.02
N ARG A 380 23.57 -2.97 -13.86
CA ARG A 380 23.53 -4.04 -14.85
C ARG A 380 22.14 -4.67 -14.96
N HIS A 381 21.42 -4.79 -13.84
CA HIS A 381 20.07 -5.35 -13.82
C HIS A 381 19.05 -4.43 -14.48
N HIS A 382 19.07 -3.14 -14.13
CA HIS A 382 18.07 -2.17 -14.62
C HIS A 382 18.49 -1.47 -15.93
N HIS A 383 19.75 -1.66 -16.39
CA HIS A 383 20.31 -0.96 -17.55
C HIS A 383 20.27 0.58 -17.39
N VAL A 384 20.58 1.06 -16.20
CA VAL A 384 20.67 2.49 -15.83
C VAL A 384 22.04 2.79 -15.22
N LYS A 385 22.33 4.07 -14.97
CA LYS A 385 23.48 4.49 -14.16
C LYS A 385 23.00 5.36 -13.01
N TYR A 386 23.50 5.09 -11.82
CA TYR A 386 23.22 5.91 -10.64
C TYR A 386 24.30 6.98 -10.48
N THR A 387 23.88 8.22 -10.21
CA THR A 387 24.82 9.27 -9.81
C THR A 387 25.17 9.12 -8.33
N GLU A 388 26.33 9.66 -7.94
CA GLU A 388 26.75 9.74 -6.54
C GLU A 388 25.68 10.41 -5.65
N ASP A 389 25.13 11.53 -6.16
CA ASP A 389 24.07 12.27 -5.48
C ASP A 389 22.78 11.43 -5.32
N ALA A 390 22.46 10.57 -6.28
CA ALA A 390 21.32 9.67 -6.18
C ALA A 390 21.50 8.63 -5.04
N LEU A 391 22.68 8.02 -4.93
CA LEU A 391 23.00 7.07 -3.86
C LEU A 391 22.97 7.74 -2.47
N ALA A 392 23.62 8.92 -2.36
CA ALA A 392 23.59 9.70 -1.12
C ALA A 392 22.18 10.15 -0.74
N SER A 393 21.35 10.53 -1.72
CA SER A 393 19.95 10.87 -1.53
C SER A 393 19.12 9.67 -1.10
N ALA A 394 19.34 8.48 -1.68
CA ALA A 394 18.65 7.27 -1.27
C ALA A 394 18.87 6.95 0.22
N VAL A 395 20.10 7.05 0.70
CA VAL A 395 20.42 6.87 2.12
C VAL A 395 19.79 7.94 3.00
N THR A 396 19.95 9.21 2.63
CA THR A 396 19.50 10.34 3.45
C THR A 396 17.97 10.39 3.53
N LEU A 397 17.30 10.22 2.38
CA LEU A 397 15.85 10.29 2.31
C LEU A 397 15.19 9.05 2.92
N SER A 398 15.72 7.84 2.70
CA SER A 398 15.21 6.65 3.36
C SER A 398 15.34 6.73 4.87
N ASN A 399 16.48 7.20 5.36
CA ASN A 399 16.73 7.33 6.80
C ASN A 399 15.78 8.36 7.45
N ARG A 400 15.44 9.42 6.72
CA ARG A 400 14.58 10.49 7.22
C ARG A 400 13.08 10.20 7.09
N TYR A 401 12.66 9.57 5.99
CA TYR A 401 11.25 9.48 5.62
C TYR A 401 10.65 8.07 5.73
N VAL A 402 11.48 7.01 5.69
CA VAL A 402 11.05 5.62 5.83
C VAL A 402 11.44 5.12 7.23
N GLN A 403 10.47 5.16 8.16
CA GLN A 403 10.73 4.86 9.58
C GLN A 403 10.31 3.44 10.01
N ASP A 404 9.54 2.75 9.18
CA ASP A 404 9.04 1.40 9.45
C ASP A 404 10.04 0.30 9.07
N ARG A 405 11.17 0.66 8.45
CA ARG A 405 12.24 -0.23 8.00
C ARG A 405 13.60 0.28 8.44
N PHE A 406 14.61 -0.59 8.38
CA PHE A 406 15.98 -0.32 8.81
C PHE A 406 16.95 -0.22 7.64
N LEU A 407 18.04 0.53 7.80
CA LEU A 407 19.16 0.49 6.90
C LEU A 407 19.87 -0.87 7.00
N PRO A 408 20.48 -1.39 5.89
CA PRO A 408 20.56 -0.79 4.57
C PRO A 408 19.35 -1.09 3.68
N ASP A 409 18.47 -2.00 4.07
CA ASP A 409 17.37 -2.55 3.27
C ASP A 409 16.48 -1.47 2.65
N LYS A 410 16.02 -0.50 3.46
CA LYS A 410 15.19 0.63 2.98
C LYS A 410 15.88 1.49 1.93
N ALA A 411 17.21 1.64 1.97
CA ALA A 411 17.96 2.40 0.98
C ALA A 411 18.19 1.60 -0.30
N ILE A 412 18.41 0.29 -0.16
CA ILE A 412 18.53 -0.66 -1.27
C ILE A 412 17.20 -0.74 -2.04
N ASP A 413 16.07 -0.88 -1.34
CA ASP A 413 14.74 -0.88 -1.96
C ASP A 413 14.47 0.38 -2.78
N ILE A 414 14.88 1.55 -2.28
CA ILE A 414 14.69 2.82 -3.00
C ILE A 414 15.51 2.85 -4.29
N ILE A 415 16.77 2.42 -4.30
CA ILE A 415 17.55 2.39 -5.53
C ILE A 415 17.04 1.36 -6.53
N ASP A 416 16.58 0.21 -6.04
CA ASP A 416 15.96 -0.83 -6.86
C ASP A 416 14.68 -0.34 -7.52
N GLU A 417 13.76 0.24 -6.75
CA GLU A 417 12.51 0.81 -7.25
C GLU A 417 12.76 1.99 -8.21
N THR A 418 13.74 2.86 -7.89
CA THR A 418 14.09 3.98 -8.77
C THR A 418 14.65 3.49 -10.11
N GLY A 419 15.52 2.49 -10.09
CA GLY A 419 16.06 1.85 -11.29
C GLY A 419 14.97 1.18 -12.13
N ALA A 420 14.08 0.42 -11.50
CA ALA A 420 12.95 -0.22 -12.13
C ALA A 420 11.99 0.80 -12.78
N ARG A 421 11.61 1.85 -12.04
CA ARG A 421 10.75 2.94 -12.53
C ARG A 421 11.36 3.65 -13.73
N THR A 422 12.63 4.01 -13.65
CA THR A 422 13.35 4.68 -14.72
C THR A 422 13.41 3.81 -15.97
N ARG A 423 13.62 2.51 -15.82
CA ARG A 423 13.58 1.54 -16.92
C ARG A 423 12.19 1.44 -17.56
N VAL A 424 11.13 1.35 -16.75
CA VAL A 424 9.74 1.28 -17.25
C VAL A 424 9.37 2.57 -17.99
N HIS A 425 9.73 3.74 -17.47
CA HIS A 425 9.52 5.01 -18.16
C HIS A 425 10.21 5.07 -19.52
N LYS A 426 11.42 4.53 -19.61
CA LYS A 426 12.17 4.44 -20.87
C LYS A 426 11.51 3.50 -21.88
N MET A 427 10.85 2.44 -21.39
CA MET A 427 10.11 1.47 -22.23
C MET A 427 8.70 1.94 -22.59
N SER A 428 8.22 3.05 -22.05
CA SER A 428 6.92 3.62 -22.39
C SER A 428 6.91 4.08 -23.85
N LEU A 429 5.87 3.70 -24.59
CA LEU A 429 5.69 4.09 -25.99
C LEU A 429 5.67 5.63 -26.12
N PRO A 430 6.43 6.21 -27.05
CA PRO A 430 6.36 7.64 -27.30
C PRO A 430 4.91 8.08 -27.62
N PRO A 431 4.49 9.26 -27.19
CA PRO A 431 3.14 9.76 -27.46
C PRO A 431 2.84 9.85 -28.97
N GLU A 432 3.86 10.05 -29.79
CA GLU A 432 3.76 10.06 -31.25
C GLU A 432 3.38 8.68 -31.82
N LEU A 433 3.89 7.60 -31.23
CA LEU A 433 3.59 6.22 -31.62
C LEU A 433 2.19 5.84 -31.16
N ALA A 434 1.79 6.25 -29.96
CA ALA A 434 0.45 6.06 -29.43
C ALA A 434 -0.62 6.76 -30.29
N GLN A 435 -0.35 7.99 -30.76
CA GLN A 435 -1.24 8.71 -31.68
C GLN A 435 -1.40 8.01 -33.03
N VAL A 436 -0.31 7.48 -33.59
CA VAL A 436 -0.35 6.74 -34.85
C VAL A 436 -1.11 5.41 -34.68
N ASP A 437 -0.96 4.72 -33.55
CA ASP A 437 -1.72 3.51 -33.26
C ASP A 437 -3.22 3.79 -33.08
N GLU A 438 -3.60 4.92 -32.48
CA GLU A 438 -4.99 5.36 -32.35
C GLU A 438 -5.59 5.71 -33.72
N GLU A 439 -4.85 6.48 -34.57
CA GLU A 439 -5.29 6.77 -35.96
C GLU A 439 -5.41 5.48 -36.78
N LEU A 440 -4.50 4.53 -36.65
CA LEU A 440 -4.54 3.24 -37.30
C LEU A 440 -5.78 2.42 -36.89
N ALA A 441 -6.11 2.40 -35.62
CA ALA A 441 -7.30 1.73 -35.11
C ALA A 441 -8.58 2.37 -35.69
N ARG A 442 -8.64 3.72 -35.74
CA ARG A 442 -9.76 4.48 -36.32
C ARG A 442 -9.95 4.22 -37.80
N ILE A 443 -8.87 4.25 -38.60
CA ILE A 443 -8.94 3.98 -40.05
C ILE A 443 -9.33 2.53 -40.34
N LYS A 444 -8.88 1.57 -39.52
CA LYS A 444 -9.31 0.16 -39.64
C LYS A 444 -10.80 -0.01 -39.37
N ASP A 445 -11.36 0.70 -38.43
CA ASP A 445 -12.79 0.69 -38.15
C ASP A 445 -13.59 1.36 -39.28
N GLU A 446 -13.18 2.54 -39.78
CA GLU A 446 -13.77 3.23 -40.90
C GLU A 446 -13.72 2.39 -42.19
N LYS A 447 -12.59 1.74 -42.48
CA LYS A 447 -12.44 0.79 -43.57
C LYS A 447 -13.42 -0.38 -43.48
N SER A 448 -13.59 -0.95 -42.26
CA SER A 448 -14.54 -2.03 -42.05
C SER A 448 -16.00 -1.58 -42.30
N LYS A 449 -16.34 -0.35 -41.87
CA LYS A 449 -17.67 0.25 -42.11
C LYS A 449 -17.92 0.54 -43.60
N ALA A 450 -16.96 1.13 -44.32
CA ALA A 450 -17.03 1.39 -45.73
C ALA A 450 -17.16 0.06 -46.55
N ALA A 451 -16.41 -0.97 -46.19
CA ALA A 451 -16.52 -2.29 -46.81
C ALA A 451 -17.90 -2.94 -46.60
N SER A 452 -18.48 -2.79 -45.39
CA SER A 452 -19.83 -3.28 -45.08
C SER A 452 -20.93 -2.49 -45.85
N ALA A 453 -20.70 -1.20 -46.09
CA ALA A 453 -21.59 -0.33 -46.85
C ALA A 453 -21.43 -0.49 -48.38
N GLN A 454 -20.52 -1.37 -48.85
CA GLN A 454 -20.17 -1.58 -50.26
C GLN A 454 -19.58 -0.34 -50.99
N GLU A 455 -19.01 0.59 -50.24
CA GLU A 455 -18.30 1.77 -50.74
C GLU A 455 -16.85 1.41 -51.09
N PHE A 456 -16.64 0.70 -52.18
CA PHE A 456 -15.35 0.09 -52.53
C PHE A 456 -14.24 1.13 -52.84
N GLU A 457 -14.59 2.30 -53.37
CA GLU A 457 -13.62 3.38 -53.63
C GLU A 457 -13.10 3.99 -52.36
N GLU A 458 -13.97 4.22 -51.37
CA GLU A 458 -13.60 4.73 -50.07
C GLU A 458 -12.78 3.71 -49.27
N ALA A 459 -13.20 2.44 -49.30
CA ALA A 459 -12.45 1.34 -48.67
C ALA A 459 -11.04 1.16 -49.28
N ALA A 460 -10.87 1.44 -50.58
CA ALA A 460 -9.56 1.41 -51.22
C ALA A 460 -8.66 2.57 -50.76
N ARG A 461 -9.19 3.80 -50.64
CA ARG A 461 -8.46 4.97 -50.10
C ARG A 461 -8.04 4.76 -48.68
N LEU A 462 -8.94 4.25 -47.81
CA LEU A 462 -8.67 3.97 -46.44
C LEU A 462 -7.59 2.86 -46.29
N ARG A 463 -7.58 1.86 -47.16
CA ARG A 463 -6.53 0.84 -47.21
C ARG A 463 -5.15 1.42 -47.55
N ASP A 464 -5.09 2.34 -48.48
CA ASP A 464 -3.82 2.97 -48.85
C ASP A 464 -3.32 3.86 -47.72
N ARG A 465 -4.23 4.56 -47.04
CA ARG A 465 -3.90 5.36 -45.83
C ARG A 465 -3.46 4.48 -44.65
N GLU A 466 -4.12 3.36 -44.43
CA GLU A 466 -3.70 2.36 -43.43
C GLU A 466 -2.27 1.88 -43.67
N LYS A 467 -1.91 1.59 -44.91
CA LYS A 467 -0.57 1.14 -45.31
C LYS A 467 0.49 2.22 -45.07
N GLU A 468 0.17 3.47 -45.38
CA GLU A 468 1.04 4.61 -45.15
C GLU A 468 1.32 4.82 -43.64
N LEU A 469 0.27 4.78 -42.84
CA LEU A 469 0.39 4.89 -41.36
C LEU A 469 1.12 3.69 -40.73
N ALA A 470 0.91 2.47 -41.26
CA ALA A 470 1.63 1.29 -40.82
C ALA A 470 3.14 1.42 -41.07
N SER A 471 3.53 1.90 -42.26
CA SER A 471 4.94 2.16 -42.60
C SER A 471 5.55 3.22 -41.67
N LYS A 472 4.82 4.32 -41.41
CA LYS A 472 5.23 5.38 -40.52
C LYS A 472 5.40 4.88 -39.05
N ARG A 473 4.47 4.01 -38.63
CA ARG A 473 4.55 3.35 -37.33
C ARG A 473 5.82 2.50 -37.19
N ASP A 474 6.10 1.67 -38.21
CA ASP A 474 7.27 0.78 -38.20
C ASP A 474 8.59 1.60 -38.24
N GLU A 475 8.64 2.71 -38.97
CA GLU A 475 9.77 3.63 -38.98
C GLU A 475 9.98 4.31 -37.60
N LEU A 476 8.90 4.80 -36.98
CA LEU A 476 8.94 5.39 -35.64
C LEU A 476 9.34 4.36 -34.56
N GLU A 477 8.82 3.14 -34.67
CA GLU A 477 9.16 2.05 -33.75
C GLU A 477 10.63 1.64 -33.88
N ALA A 478 11.15 1.56 -35.12
CA ALA A 478 12.55 1.25 -35.35
C ALA A 478 13.48 2.34 -34.80
N SER A 479 13.17 3.62 -35.05
CA SER A 479 13.93 4.75 -34.55
C SER A 479 13.91 4.84 -33.02
N TRP A 480 12.75 4.54 -32.41
CA TRP A 480 12.60 4.50 -30.96
C TRP A 480 13.42 3.37 -30.33
N ARG A 481 13.35 2.16 -30.91
CA ARG A 481 14.16 1.02 -30.45
C ARG A 481 15.65 1.33 -30.52
N GLU A 482 16.12 1.88 -31.65
CA GLU A 482 17.52 2.24 -31.82
C GLU A 482 17.98 3.34 -30.84
N SER A 483 17.13 4.32 -30.54
CA SER A 483 17.42 5.36 -29.56
C SER A 483 17.39 4.83 -28.12
N THR A 484 16.50 3.86 -27.86
CA THR A 484 16.32 3.27 -26.53
C THR A 484 17.48 2.33 -26.18
N ASP A 485 18.01 1.57 -27.14
CA ASP A 485 19.15 0.68 -26.92
C ASP A 485 20.48 1.43 -26.72
N LYS A 486 20.63 2.60 -27.32
CA LYS A 486 21.88 3.38 -27.26
C LYS A 486 21.96 4.35 -26.06
N ALA A 487 20.85 4.74 -25.46
CA ALA A 487 20.83 5.72 -24.37
C ALA A 487 20.93 5.02 -23.01
N VAL A 488 22.07 5.17 -22.34
CA VAL A 488 22.17 4.83 -20.89
C VAL A 488 21.42 5.92 -20.12
N THR A 489 20.36 5.53 -19.45
CA THR A 489 19.57 6.45 -18.62
C THR A 489 20.27 6.65 -17.28
N VAL A 490 20.44 7.89 -16.87
CA VAL A 490 21.09 8.27 -15.61
C VAL A 490 20.00 8.56 -14.58
N VAL A 491 20.09 7.91 -13.45
CA VAL A 491 19.24 8.14 -12.28
C VAL A 491 19.85 9.24 -11.42
N THR A 492 19.05 10.25 -11.11
CA THR A 492 19.44 11.42 -10.35
C THR A 492 18.82 11.45 -8.95
N ASP A 493 19.26 12.37 -8.10
CA ASP A 493 18.68 12.66 -6.79
C ASP A 493 17.18 13.00 -6.86
N LYS A 494 16.75 13.63 -7.96
CA LYS A 494 15.32 13.95 -8.19
C LYS A 494 14.48 12.70 -8.41
N ASP A 495 14.98 11.75 -9.19
CA ASP A 495 14.26 10.49 -9.45
C ASP A 495 14.10 9.70 -8.14
N VAL A 496 15.12 9.71 -7.29
CA VAL A 496 15.08 9.14 -5.95
C VAL A 496 14.06 9.85 -5.06
N ALA A 497 14.05 11.18 -5.07
CA ALA A 497 13.10 11.97 -4.30
C ALA A 497 11.65 11.73 -4.72
N ASP A 498 11.40 11.56 -6.03
CA ASP A 498 10.08 11.25 -6.58
C ASP A 498 9.59 9.87 -6.12
N VAL A 499 10.48 8.87 -6.11
CA VAL A 499 10.15 7.51 -5.62
C VAL A 499 9.85 7.53 -4.12
N VAL A 500 10.68 8.22 -3.33
CA VAL A 500 10.42 8.36 -1.89
C VAL A 500 9.09 9.10 -1.64
N SER A 501 8.78 10.11 -2.47
CA SER A 501 7.49 10.81 -2.38
C SER A 501 6.31 9.89 -2.67
N ASP A 502 6.42 9.02 -3.67
CA ASP A 502 5.35 8.07 -4.02
C ASP A 502 5.17 6.98 -2.93
N ILE A 503 6.28 6.48 -2.37
CA ILE A 503 6.23 5.47 -1.31
C ILE A 503 5.66 6.04 0.00
N THR A 504 6.08 7.25 0.36
CA THR A 504 5.72 7.85 1.66
C THR A 504 4.49 8.74 1.61
N GLY A 505 4.05 9.14 0.41
CA GLY A 505 3.01 10.13 0.21
C GLY A 505 3.45 11.56 0.55
N ILE A 506 4.76 11.79 0.75
CA ILE A 506 5.31 13.08 1.17
C ILE A 506 6.06 13.71 0.00
N PRO A 507 5.80 14.96 -0.36
CA PRO A 507 6.61 15.67 -1.35
C PRO A 507 8.02 15.91 -0.77
N VAL A 508 8.96 15.03 -1.15
CA VAL A 508 10.36 15.04 -0.64
C VAL A 508 11.27 15.94 -1.45
N SER A 509 10.86 16.35 -2.66
CA SER A 509 11.60 17.30 -3.48
C SER A 509 11.94 18.53 -2.64
N ASN A 510 13.20 18.86 -2.57
CA ASN A 510 13.78 19.98 -1.82
C ASN A 510 12.81 21.14 -1.70
N ILE A 511 12.82 21.86 -0.55
CA ILE A 511 12.09 23.12 -0.36
C ILE A 511 12.41 24.01 -1.56
N THR A 512 11.68 23.79 -2.64
CA THR A 512 11.80 24.57 -3.86
C THR A 512 11.28 25.96 -3.55
N GLU A 513 11.66 26.97 -4.32
CA GLU A 513 11.06 28.31 -4.24
C GLU A 513 9.51 28.23 -4.23
N ALA A 514 8.93 27.18 -4.83
CA ALA A 514 7.51 26.89 -4.83
C ALA A 514 6.97 26.54 -3.42
N GLU A 515 7.71 25.78 -2.62
CA GLU A 515 7.29 25.37 -1.27
C GLU A 515 7.41 26.53 -0.27
N ALA A 516 8.48 27.32 -0.40
CA ALA A 516 8.59 28.58 0.36
C ALA A 516 7.46 29.55 0.02
N SER A 517 7.11 29.67 -1.25
CA SER A 517 5.97 30.47 -1.73
C SER A 517 4.64 29.93 -1.22
N LYS A 518 4.47 28.60 -1.15
CA LYS A 518 3.29 27.94 -0.58
C LYS A 518 3.17 28.28 0.91
N LEU A 519 4.23 28.14 1.69
CA LEU A 519 4.24 28.49 3.12
C LEU A 519 3.93 29.96 3.39
N LEU A 520 4.34 30.87 2.50
CA LEU A 520 4.00 32.30 2.60
C LEU A 520 2.50 32.56 2.36
N ARG A 521 1.82 31.75 1.53
CA ARG A 521 0.38 31.82 1.25
C ARG A 521 -0.47 30.98 2.21
N CYS A 522 0.13 30.42 3.26
CA CYS A 522 -0.56 29.53 4.21
C CYS A 522 -1.84 30.18 4.79
N GLU A 523 -1.80 31.47 5.12
CA GLU A 523 -2.95 32.18 5.67
C GLU A 523 -4.11 32.23 4.65
N ASP A 524 -3.83 32.62 3.42
CA ASP A 524 -4.83 32.70 2.34
C ASP A 524 -5.44 31.31 2.05
N ALA A 525 -4.61 30.30 2.03
CA ALA A 525 -5.03 28.94 1.79
C ALA A 525 -5.96 28.41 2.91
N LEU A 526 -5.63 28.67 4.17
CA LEU A 526 -6.47 28.28 5.29
C LEU A 526 -7.80 29.06 5.29
N HIS A 527 -7.80 30.34 4.87
CA HIS A 527 -9.01 31.17 4.77
C HIS A 527 -9.97 30.74 3.67
N GLN A 528 -9.56 29.96 2.70
CA GLN A 528 -10.48 29.36 1.71
C GLN A 528 -11.51 28.43 2.36
N ARG A 529 -11.16 27.80 3.49
CA ARG A 529 -12.03 26.86 4.22
C ARG A 529 -12.51 27.40 5.56
N ILE A 530 -11.74 28.30 6.17
CA ILE A 530 -12.03 28.84 7.49
C ILE A 530 -12.55 30.27 7.33
N VAL A 531 -13.81 30.44 7.59
CA VAL A 531 -14.45 31.76 7.59
C VAL A 531 -14.19 32.46 8.93
N GLY A 532 -13.68 33.68 8.87
CA GLY A 532 -13.31 34.42 10.07
C GLY A 532 -12.05 33.89 10.77
N GLN A 533 -11.96 33.98 12.09
CA GLN A 533 -10.86 33.47 12.92
C GLN A 533 -9.46 33.95 12.51
N GLN A 534 -9.36 35.21 12.04
CA GLN A 534 -8.12 35.78 11.47
C GLN A 534 -6.93 35.66 12.39
N GLU A 535 -7.10 35.96 13.68
CA GLU A 535 -6.02 35.89 14.67
C GLU A 535 -5.53 34.43 14.86
N ALA A 536 -6.49 33.48 14.90
CA ALA A 536 -6.16 32.06 15.05
C ALA A 536 -5.37 31.54 13.86
N VAL A 537 -5.82 31.81 12.62
CA VAL A 537 -5.15 31.39 11.39
C VAL A 537 -3.76 32.00 11.28
N THR A 538 -3.62 33.31 11.58
CA THR A 538 -2.31 34.00 11.55
C THR A 538 -1.33 33.41 12.57
N LYS A 539 -1.76 33.11 13.80
CA LYS A 539 -0.89 32.47 14.82
C LYS A 539 -0.42 31.10 14.36
N VAL A 540 -1.34 30.25 13.86
CA VAL A 540 -1.01 28.91 13.37
C VAL A 540 -0.04 28.98 12.17
N ALA A 541 -0.35 29.82 11.17
CA ALA A 541 0.50 29.97 9.99
C ALA A 541 1.92 30.45 10.36
N LYS A 542 2.02 31.39 11.29
CA LYS A 542 3.31 31.89 11.80
C LYS A 542 4.12 30.81 12.51
N ALA A 543 3.47 30.00 13.35
CA ALA A 543 4.13 28.90 14.05
C ALA A 543 4.58 27.81 13.07
N ILE A 544 3.76 27.48 12.08
CA ILE A 544 4.11 26.52 11.02
C ILE A 544 5.30 26.99 10.20
N ARG A 545 5.31 28.28 9.78
CA ARG A 545 6.47 28.85 9.08
C ARG A 545 7.75 28.77 9.92
N ARG A 546 7.66 29.05 11.22
CA ARG A 546 8.79 28.92 12.17
C ARG A 546 9.27 27.45 12.25
N SER A 547 8.35 26.51 12.34
CA SER A 547 8.69 25.07 12.47
C SER A 547 9.29 24.44 11.21
N ARG A 548 8.99 24.99 10.03
CA ARG A 548 9.54 24.54 8.74
C ARG A 548 10.83 25.26 8.36
N SER A 549 11.27 26.25 9.13
CA SER A 549 12.53 26.93 8.90
C SER A 549 13.72 26.09 9.45
N PRO A 550 14.93 26.27 8.90
CA PRO A 550 16.15 25.61 9.40
C PRO A 550 16.49 25.91 10.88
N LEU A 551 15.79 26.86 11.51
CA LEU A 551 15.99 27.28 12.89
C LEU A 551 15.26 26.41 13.91
N LYS A 552 14.49 25.42 13.45
CA LYS A 552 13.74 24.49 14.34
C LYS A 552 14.70 23.57 15.07
N ASP A 553 14.40 23.27 16.36
CA ASP A 553 15.02 22.15 17.06
C ASP A 553 14.54 20.81 16.41
N PRO A 554 15.43 20.01 15.85
CA PRO A 554 15.06 18.76 15.15
C PRO A 554 14.41 17.72 16.04
N ARG A 555 14.53 17.85 17.36
CA ARG A 555 13.97 16.91 18.33
C ARG A 555 12.50 17.17 18.68
N ARG A 556 11.94 18.33 18.34
CA ARG A 556 10.56 18.69 18.68
C ARG A 556 9.58 18.40 17.54
N PRO A 557 8.28 18.19 17.83
CA PRO A 557 7.24 18.06 16.81
C PRO A 557 7.22 19.23 15.81
N GLY A 558 6.61 19.04 14.64
CA GLY A 558 6.44 20.04 13.60
C GLY A 558 5.62 21.27 13.97
N GLY A 559 5.07 21.27 15.17
CA GLY A 559 4.29 22.31 15.82
C GLY A 559 3.38 21.71 16.88
N SER A 560 3.14 22.47 17.94
CA SER A 560 2.25 22.05 19.02
C SER A 560 1.28 23.18 19.39
N PHE A 561 -0.01 22.89 19.38
CA PHE A 561 -1.07 23.89 19.51
C PHE A 561 -2.13 23.46 20.52
N ILE A 562 -2.64 24.43 21.30
CA ILE A 562 -3.88 24.28 22.05
C ILE A 562 -4.92 25.22 21.45
N PHE A 563 -6.00 24.66 20.91
CA PHE A 563 -7.13 25.40 20.35
C PHE A 563 -8.24 25.55 21.40
N LEU A 564 -8.49 26.77 21.84
CA LEU A 564 -9.47 27.12 22.87
C LEU A 564 -10.66 27.83 22.25
N GLY A 565 -11.86 27.55 22.73
CA GLY A 565 -13.06 28.28 22.29
C GLY A 565 -14.33 27.46 22.33
N PRO A 566 -15.48 28.06 22.08
CA PRO A 566 -16.78 27.43 22.07
C PRO A 566 -16.84 26.24 21.06
N SER A 567 -17.86 25.41 21.22
CA SER A 567 -18.13 24.36 20.24
C SER A 567 -18.57 24.98 18.90
N GLY A 568 -18.22 24.35 17.77
CA GLY A 568 -18.69 24.73 16.44
C GLY A 568 -18.10 26.06 15.88
N VAL A 569 -16.97 26.56 16.40
CA VAL A 569 -16.26 27.74 15.87
C VAL A 569 -15.17 27.44 14.84
N GLY A 570 -14.96 26.18 14.49
CA GLY A 570 -14.03 25.77 13.44
C GLY A 570 -12.70 25.19 13.93
N LYS A 571 -12.54 24.80 15.22
CA LYS A 571 -11.30 24.22 15.76
C LYS A 571 -10.85 22.96 15.00
N THR A 572 -11.73 21.98 14.88
CA THR A 572 -11.46 20.71 14.17
C THR A 572 -11.30 20.92 12.67
N GLU A 573 -12.06 21.88 12.10
CA GLU A 573 -11.95 22.21 10.66
C GLU A 573 -10.59 22.83 10.32
N LEU A 574 -10.05 23.70 11.20
CA LEU A 574 -8.70 24.23 11.03
C LEU A 574 -7.63 23.11 11.09
N ALA A 575 -7.81 22.10 11.95
CA ALA A 575 -6.91 20.95 12.01
C ALA A 575 -6.94 20.13 10.70
N LYS A 576 -8.14 19.91 10.11
CA LYS A 576 -8.31 19.25 8.81
C LYS A 576 -7.67 20.07 7.69
N SER A 577 -7.96 21.37 7.63
CA SER A 577 -7.40 22.27 6.61
C SER A 577 -5.87 22.32 6.71
N LEU A 578 -5.33 22.26 7.92
CA LEU A 578 -3.88 22.21 8.13
C LEU A 578 -3.26 20.88 7.67
N ALA A 579 -3.94 19.75 7.90
CA ALA A 579 -3.49 18.45 7.41
C ALA A 579 -3.45 18.42 5.87
N GLU A 580 -4.49 18.89 5.22
CA GLU A 580 -4.55 19.01 3.76
C GLU A 580 -3.47 19.96 3.23
N PHE A 581 -3.29 21.13 3.87
CA PHE A 581 -2.28 22.10 3.46
C PHE A 581 -0.86 21.57 3.57
N LEU A 582 -0.51 20.90 4.68
CA LEU A 582 0.84 20.44 4.95
C LEU A 582 1.18 19.13 4.24
N PHE A 583 0.21 18.21 4.13
CA PHE A 583 0.43 16.82 3.73
C PHE A 583 -0.39 16.39 2.51
N GLY A 584 -1.17 17.29 1.93
CA GLY A 584 -1.89 17.06 0.68
C GLY A 584 -3.17 16.25 0.77
N SER A 585 -3.56 15.80 1.98
CA SER A 585 -4.80 15.04 2.20
C SER A 585 -5.39 15.32 3.57
N GLU A 586 -6.71 15.39 3.67
CA GLU A 586 -7.42 15.40 4.95
C GLU A 586 -7.20 14.11 5.75
N ASP A 587 -6.93 13.00 5.08
CA ASP A 587 -6.65 11.70 5.71
C ASP A 587 -5.33 11.68 6.51
N ALA A 588 -4.49 12.69 6.32
CA ALA A 588 -3.31 12.89 7.16
C ALA A 588 -3.65 13.41 8.57
N LEU A 589 -4.94 13.61 8.90
CA LEU A 589 -5.41 13.88 10.24
C LEU A 589 -5.66 12.57 11.00
N ILE A 590 -4.95 12.39 12.11
CA ILE A 590 -5.16 11.31 13.08
C ILE A 590 -5.87 11.94 14.28
N SER A 591 -7.11 11.53 14.57
CA SER A 591 -7.93 12.12 15.64
C SER A 591 -8.19 11.13 16.76
N PHE A 592 -7.99 11.57 18.00
CA PHE A 592 -8.32 10.87 19.22
C PHE A 592 -9.30 11.71 20.04
N ASP A 593 -10.47 11.15 20.36
CA ASP A 593 -11.42 11.76 21.30
C ASP A 593 -10.99 11.42 22.73
N MET A 594 -10.61 12.44 23.49
CA MET A 594 -10.11 12.24 24.85
C MET A 594 -11.21 11.86 25.84
N SER A 595 -12.47 11.91 25.45
CA SER A 595 -13.57 11.34 26.24
C SER A 595 -13.55 9.81 26.31
N GLU A 596 -12.80 9.13 25.42
CA GLU A 596 -12.54 7.69 25.48
C GLU A 596 -11.35 7.32 26.39
N PHE A 597 -10.58 8.31 26.89
CA PHE A 597 -9.37 8.13 27.69
C PHE A 597 -9.47 8.77 29.05
N ILE A 598 -10.64 8.65 29.69
CA ILE A 598 -10.92 9.19 31.03
C ILE A 598 -10.29 8.32 32.11
N GLU A 599 -10.27 6.99 31.91
CA GLU A 599 -9.77 6.06 32.89
C GLU A 599 -8.29 5.68 32.65
N ARG A 600 -7.57 5.38 33.75
CA ARG A 600 -6.14 5.08 33.69
C ARG A 600 -5.80 3.89 32.79
N HIS A 601 -6.64 2.86 32.76
CA HIS A 601 -6.39 1.68 31.94
C HIS A 601 -6.55 1.96 30.45
N GLU A 602 -7.32 2.96 30.07
CA GLU A 602 -7.52 3.35 28.68
C GLU A 602 -6.32 4.10 28.11
N VAL A 603 -5.52 4.79 28.94
CA VAL A 603 -4.27 5.41 28.53
C VAL A 603 -3.30 4.37 27.94
N SER A 604 -3.36 3.12 28.46
CA SER A 604 -2.56 2.02 27.92
C SER A 604 -2.92 1.67 26.47
N LYS A 605 -4.13 2.00 25.99
CA LYS A 605 -4.48 1.82 24.58
C LYS A 605 -3.70 2.78 23.66
N LEU A 606 -3.36 3.99 24.13
CA LEU A 606 -2.59 4.95 23.36
C LEU A 606 -1.14 4.49 23.15
N VAL A 607 -0.49 4.00 24.22
CA VAL A 607 0.95 3.70 24.23
C VAL A 607 1.23 2.20 24.08
N GLY A 608 0.25 1.34 24.39
CA GLY A 608 0.39 -0.11 24.48
C GLY A 608 0.41 -0.59 25.94
N ALA A 609 -0.12 -1.79 26.18
CA ALA A 609 -0.17 -2.40 27.47
C ALA A 609 1.24 -2.85 27.91
N PRO A 610 1.59 -2.78 29.21
CA PRO A 610 2.85 -3.31 29.71
C PRO A 610 2.89 -4.85 29.61
N PRO A 611 4.09 -5.46 29.64
CA PRO A 611 4.27 -6.91 29.54
C PRO A 611 3.42 -7.66 30.58
N GLY A 612 2.68 -8.68 30.13
CA GLY A 612 1.83 -9.52 30.97
C GLY A 612 0.37 -9.07 31.10
N TYR A 613 -0.02 -7.96 30.51
CA TYR A 613 -1.42 -7.52 30.44
C TYR A 613 -2.06 -7.88 29.09
N VAL A 614 -3.39 -8.04 29.10
CA VAL A 614 -4.18 -8.29 27.87
C VAL A 614 -4.00 -7.10 26.92
N GLY A 615 -3.72 -7.37 25.63
CA GLY A 615 -3.47 -6.33 24.62
C GLY A 615 -1.99 -5.95 24.45
N TYR A 616 -1.03 -6.59 25.13
CA TYR A 616 0.40 -6.34 24.95
C TYR A 616 0.86 -6.54 23.50
N ASP A 617 0.37 -7.58 22.83
CA ASP A 617 0.76 -7.90 21.45
C ASP A 617 0.16 -6.93 20.41
N GLU A 618 -0.89 -6.18 20.77
CA GLU A 618 -1.55 -5.27 19.85
C GLU A 618 -0.81 -3.93 19.67
N GLY A 619 0.06 -3.53 20.62
CA GLY A 619 0.75 -2.24 20.68
C GLY A 619 -0.22 -1.05 20.80
N GLY A 620 0.30 0.18 21.02
CA GLY A 620 -0.53 1.37 21.22
C GLY A 620 -1.17 1.92 19.94
N GLU A 621 -2.39 2.44 20.04
CA GLU A 621 -3.11 3.02 18.90
C GLU A 621 -2.41 4.28 18.36
N LEU A 622 -1.97 5.19 19.26
CA LEU A 622 -1.24 6.40 18.89
C LEU A 622 0.09 6.06 18.24
N THR A 623 0.86 5.16 18.84
CA THR A 623 2.18 4.77 18.35
C THR A 623 2.09 4.02 17.00
N LYS A 624 1.09 3.17 16.81
CA LYS A 624 0.81 2.50 15.53
C LYS A 624 0.41 3.49 14.43
N ALA A 625 -0.50 4.41 14.75
CA ALA A 625 -1.01 5.36 13.79
C ALA A 625 0.11 6.28 13.27
N VAL A 626 0.93 6.83 14.18
CA VAL A 626 2.04 7.72 13.80
C VAL A 626 3.16 6.96 13.09
N ARG A 627 3.48 5.72 13.50
CA ARG A 627 4.46 4.89 12.78
C ARG A 627 4.05 4.59 11.35
N ARG A 628 2.73 4.41 11.11
CA ARG A 628 2.20 4.22 9.75
C ARG A 628 2.17 5.50 8.92
N ARG A 629 1.94 6.65 9.59
CA ARG A 629 1.85 7.97 8.96
C ARG A 629 2.68 8.98 9.76
N PRO A 630 4.01 8.98 9.61
CA PRO A 630 4.90 9.87 10.35
C PRO A 630 4.65 11.36 10.07
N TYR A 631 4.12 11.65 8.89
CA TYR A 631 3.74 13.00 8.45
C TYR A 631 2.23 13.16 8.56
N SER A 632 1.80 13.60 9.74
CA SER A 632 0.39 13.73 10.06
C SER A 632 0.14 14.87 11.04
N VAL A 633 -1.10 15.31 11.08
CA VAL A 633 -1.62 16.15 12.16
C VAL A 633 -2.28 15.21 13.17
N VAL A 634 -1.80 15.21 14.41
CA VAL A 634 -2.39 14.42 15.49
C VAL A 634 -3.27 15.35 16.32
N LEU A 635 -4.56 15.07 16.30
CA LEU A 635 -5.58 15.85 17.01
C LEU A 635 -6.03 15.09 18.27
N PHE A 636 -5.86 15.73 19.43
CA PHE A 636 -6.44 15.29 20.69
C PHE A 636 -7.65 16.19 20.98
N ASP A 637 -8.85 15.67 20.71
CA ASP A 637 -10.09 16.44 20.89
C ASP A 637 -10.56 16.37 22.35
N GLU A 638 -11.07 17.49 22.88
CA GLU A 638 -11.55 17.64 24.25
C GLU A 638 -10.52 17.21 25.33
N ILE A 639 -9.29 17.72 25.21
CA ILE A 639 -8.13 17.33 26.06
C ILE A 639 -8.39 17.49 27.58
N GLU A 640 -9.30 18.39 27.99
CA GLU A 640 -9.71 18.57 29.39
C GLU A 640 -10.40 17.36 30.01
N LYS A 641 -10.88 16.42 29.20
CA LYS A 641 -11.50 15.17 29.66
C LYS A 641 -10.52 14.04 29.91
N ALA A 642 -9.30 14.17 29.36
CA ALA A 642 -8.27 13.14 29.43
C ALA A 642 -7.82 12.85 30.86
N HIS A 643 -7.47 11.57 31.12
CA HIS A 643 -6.81 11.21 32.36
C HIS A 643 -5.46 11.94 32.51
N PRO A 644 -5.04 12.31 33.72
CA PRO A 644 -3.76 13.02 33.95
C PRO A 644 -2.53 12.33 33.38
N ASP A 645 -2.52 11.01 33.24
CA ASP A 645 -1.40 10.27 32.66
C ASP A 645 -1.22 10.53 31.15
N VAL A 646 -2.27 10.95 30.43
CA VAL A 646 -2.17 11.37 29.02
C VAL A 646 -1.22 12.57 28.88
N PHE A 647 -1.27 13.50 29.83
CA PHE A 647 -0.36 14.67 29.83
C PHE A 647 1.11 14.27 29.99
N ASN A 648 1.40 13.18 30.72
CA ASN A 648 2.77 12.67 30.84
C ASN A 648 3.26 12.11 29.49
N VAL A 649 2.38 11.44 28.73
CA VAL A 649 2.68 10.96 27.39
C VAL A 649 2.93 12.14 26.44
N LEU A 650 2.05 13.15 26.48
CA LEU A 650 2.21 14.35 25.67
C LEU A 650 3.46 15.14 26.02
N LEU A 651 3.84 15.24 27.30
CA LEU A 651 5.09 15.89 27.72
C LEU A 651 6.31 15.22 27.09
N GLN A 652 6.35 13.88 27.04
CA GLN A 652 7.44 13.16 26.39
C GLN A 652 7.50 13.48 24.90
N ILE A 653 6.34 13.51 24.20
CA ILE A 653 6.26 13.86 22.79
C ILE A 653 6.73 15.30 22.54
N LEU A 654 6.26 16.26 23.36
CA LEU A 654 6.56 17.68 23.18
C LEU A 654 8.02 18.04 23.48
N ASP A 655 8.68 17.31 24.41
CA ASP A 655 10.06 17.55 24.81
C ASP A 655 11.07 16.83 23.93
N GLU A 656 10.85 15.53 23.74
CA GLU A 656 11.81 14.66 23.08
C GLU A 656 11.45 14.36 21.62
N GLY A 657 10.23 14.72 21.18
CA GLY A 657 9.70 14.40 19.85
C GLY A 657 9.56 12.92 19.59
N ARG A 658 9.57 12.09 20.61
CA ARG A 658 9.48 10.62 20.50
C ARG A 658 8.69 10.03 21.65
N LEU A 659 8.10 8.85 21.40
CA LEU A 659 7.37 8.11 22.41
C LEU A 659 7.76 6.64 22.33
N THR A 660 8.09 6.03 23.47
CA THR A 660 8.37 4.60 23.56
C THR A 660 7.09 3.84 23.89
N ASP A 661 6.74 2.87 23.05
CA ASP A 661 5.56 2.03 23.26
C ASP A 661 5.77 0.98 24.36
N GLY A 662 4.67 0.30 24.73
CA GLY A 662 4.70 -0.75 25.75
C GLY A 662 5.59 -1.96 25.37
N GLN A 663 5.97 -2.10 24.10
CA GLN A 663 6.87 -3.13 23.58
C GLN A 663 8.35 -2.67 23.57
N GLY A 664 8.62 -1.43 23.97
CA GLY A 664 9.97 -0.85 23.98
C GLY A 664 10.41 -0.27 22.62
N ARG A 665 9.52 -0.13 21.65
CA ARG A 665 9.81 0.51 20.37
C ARG A 665 9.63 2.01 20.50
N THR A 666 10.58 2.76 19.96
CA THR A 666 10.52 4.22 19.94
C THR A 666 9.90 4.70 18.63
N VAL A 667 8.88 5.56 18.72
CA VAL A 667 8.20 6.18 17.60
C VAL A 667 8.54 7.67 17.57
N ASP A 668 8.93 8.17 16.40
CA ASP A 668 9.32 9.55 16.17
C ASP A 668 8.11 10.42 15.83
N PHE A 669 7.92 11.52 16.54
CA PHE A 669 6.89 12.54 16.35
C PHE A 669 7.46 13.86 15.80
N SER A 670 8.74 13.95 15.46
CA SER A 670 9.38 15.19 15.01
C SER A 670 8.74 15.77 13.75
N ASN A 671 8.14 14.93 12.93
CA ASN A 671 7.46 15.31 11.68
C ASN A 671 5.94 15.49 11.83
N THR A 672 5.38 15.22 13.01
CA THR A 672 3.95 15.42 13.29
C THR A 672 3.65 16.84 13.75
N VAL A 673 2.42 17.30 13.54
CA VAL A 673 1.87 18.50 14.17
C VAL A 673 0.87 18.06 15.22
N ILE A 674 1.07 18.49 16.47
CA ILE A 674 0.22 18.12 17.61
C ILE A 674 -0.80 19.23 17.83
N ILE A 675 -2.07 18.90 17.79
CA ILE A 675 -3.17 19.83 18.06
C ILE A 675 -4.02 19.26 19.19
N MET A 676 -4.28 20.06 20.20
CA MET A 676 -5.17 19.74 21.30
C MET A 676 -6.33 20.72 21.27
N THR A 677 -7.58 20.27 21.27
CA THR A 677 -8.74 21.17 21.37
C THR A 677 -9.28 21.16 22.78
N SER A 678 -9.84 22.27 23.19
CA SER A 678 -10.52 22.39 24.48
C SER A 678 -11.67 23.39 24.43
N ASN A 679 -12.70 23.13 25.24
CA ASN A 679 -13.86 23.99 25.40
C ASN A 679 -13.76 24.87 26.67
N VAL A 680 -12.61 24.88 27.31
CA VAL A 680 -12.31 25.69 28.49
C VAL A 680 -12.40 27.17 28.14
N GLY A 681 -13.06 27.99 29.01
CA GLY A 681 -13.29 29.40 28.75
C GLY A 681 -14.44 29.72 27.78
N ALA A 682 -15.11 28.69 27.24
CA ALA A 682 -16.20 28.86 26.26
C ALA A 682 -17.33 29.75 26.77
N ARG A 683 -17.68 29.67 28.05
CA ARG A 683 -18.72 30.50 28.68
C ARG A 683 -18.34 31.95 28.74
N ASP A 684 -17.09 32.28 29.06
CA ASP A 684 -16.59 33.65 29.13
C ASP A 684 -16.55 34.32 27.74
N ILE A 685 -16.19 33.53 26.73
CA ILE A 685 -16.14 33.95 25.32
C ILE A 685 -17.56 34.17 24.79
N ALA A 686 -18.53 33.31 25.12
CA ALA A 686 -19.92 33.41 24.66
C ALA A 686 -20.70 34.57 25.30
N GLN A 687 -20.47 34.86 26.60
CA GLN A 687 -21.16 35.95 27.31
C GLN A 687 -20.82 37.33 26.78
N THR A 688 -19.70 37.52 26.11
CA THR A 688 -19.29 38.81 25.54
C THR A 688 -20.19 39.25 24.39
N ASN A 689 -20.74 38.31 23.62
CA ASN A 689 -21.61 38.61 22.48
C ASN A 689 -23.07 38.89 22.89
N THR A 690 -23.53 38.38 24.02
CA THR A 690 -24.88 38.60 24.52
C THR A 690 -25.07 40.01 25.11
N MET A 691 -24.01 40.68 25.54
CA MET A 691 -24.04 42.04 26.04
C MET A 691 -23.98 43.14 24.97
N GLY A 692 -23.64 42.77 23.72
CA GLY A 692 -23.56 43.74 22.59
C GLY A 692 -24.89 44.24 22.06
N PHE A 693 -26.04 43.70 22.49
CA PHE A 693 -27.38 44.09 22.05
C PHE A 693 -28.15 45.05 23.01
N SER A 694 -27.57 45.46 24.12
CA SER A 694 -28.23 46.42 25.03
C SER A 694 -27.34 47.61 25.30
N ALA A 695 -27.77 48.72 24.73
CA ALA A 695 -27.58 50.12 25.17
C ALA A 695 -26.18 50.66 25.49
N GLN A 696 -25.80 51.66 24.74
CA GLN A 696 -24.85 52.71 25.16
C GLN A 696 -24.59 52.76 26.68
N GLY A 697 -23.42 52.21 27.13
CA GLY A 697 -22.92 52.58 28.42
C GLY A 697 -22.36 51.56 29.41
N ALA A 698 -22.15 50.29 29.02
CA ALA A 698 -21.42 49.36 29.89
C ALA A 698 -20.34 48.64 29.07
N GLY A 699 -19.07 48.89 29.42
CA GLY A 699 -17.90 48.35 28.71
C GLY A 699 -17.92 46.83 28.63
N GLY A 700 -18.12 46.31 27.42
CA GLY A 700 -17.83 44.93 27.11
C GLY A 700 -16.37 44.63 27.43
N LEU A 701 -16.09 43.41 27.91
CA LEU A 701 -14.74 42.96 28.17
C LEU A 701 -13.92 43.06 26.86
N SER A 702 -12.77 43.70 26.95
CA SER A 702 -11.85 43.75 25.80
C SER A 702 -11.30 42.36 25.48
N ASP A 703 -10.93 42.11 24.22
CA ASP A 703 -10.29 40.83 23.80
C ASP A 703 -9.11 40.47 24.70
N LYS A 704 -8.39 41.46 25.24
CA LYS A 704 -7.30 41.25 26.19
C LYS A 704 -7.80 40.71 27.54
N GLU A 705 -8.96 41.15 28.03
CA GLU A 705 -9.53 40.66 29.28
C GLU A 705 -10.10 39.24 29.12
N ILE A 706 -10.69 38.94 27.97
CA ILE A 706 -11.16 37.59 27.62
C ILE A 706 -9.97 36.65 27.58
N ASN A 707 -8.92 36.98 26.84
CA ASN A 707 -7.70 36.22 26.77
C ASN A 707 -7.08 36.01 28.15
N SER A 708 -7.05 37.00 29.01
CA SER A 708 -6.53 36.92 30.38
C SER A 708 -7.35 35.95 31.25
N ARG A 709 -8.68 35.96 31.17
CA ARG A 709 -9.54 35.02 31.89
C ARG A 709 -9.38 33.59 31.39
N VAL A 710 -9.45 33.38 30.09
CA VAL A 710 -9.25 32.07 29.48
C VAL A 710 -7.88 31.47 29.86
N MET A 711 -6.83 32.30 29.82
CA MET A 711 -5.50 31.90 30.26
C MET A 711 -5.41 31.57 31.75
N SER A 712 -6.19 32.26 32.60
CA SER A 712 -6.23 31.95 34.03
C SER A 712 -6.95 30.62 34.32
N GLU A 713 -8.04 30.32 33.62
CA GLU A 713 -8.70 29.02 33.69
C GLU A 713 -7.84 27.89 33.18
N LEU A 714 -7.15 28.12 32.05
CA LEU A 714 -6.21 27.14 31.48
C LEU A 714 -5.11 26.77 32.49
N LYS A 715 -4.52 27.77 33.18
CA LYS A 715 -3.49 27.55 34.20
C LYS A 715 -4.00 26.81 35.45
N ARG A 716 -5.31 26.78 35.67
CA ARG A 716 -5.92 25.99 36.77
C ARG A 716 -6.07 24.52 36.37
N LEU A 717 -6.31 24.24 35.11
CA LEU A 717 -6.54 22.89 34.61
C LEU A 717 -5.25 22.16 34.23
N PHE A 718 -4.32 22.87 33.63
CA PHE A 718 -3.09 22.30 33.11
C PHE A 718 -1.89 22.75 33.93
N ARG A 719 -0.96 21.83 34.15
CA ARG A 719 0.30 22.12 34.87
C ARG A 719 1.12 23.17 34.10
N PRO A 720 1.78 24.13 34.78
CA PRO A 720 2.60 25.13 34.11
C PRO A 720 3.69 24.54 33.20
N GLU A 721 4.28 23.41 33.59
CA GLU A 721 5.32 22.72 32.84
C GLU A 721 4.81 22.25 31.48
N PHE A 722 3.55 21.79 31.39
CA PHE A 722 2.91 21.38 30.15
C PHE A 722 2.66 22.58 29.22
N LEU A 723 2.08 23.65 29.75
CA LEU A 723 1.77 24.85 28.99
C LEU A 723 3.02 25.53 28.40
N ASN A 724 4.17 25.45 29.10
CA ASN A 724 5.45 25.99 28.64
C ASN A 724 6.08 25.19 27.49
N ARG A 725 5.59 23.98 27.20
CA ARG A 725 6.09 23.12 26.12
C ARG A 725 5.30 23.26 24.84
N VAL A 726 4.11 23.83 24.92
CA VAL A 726 3.25 24.10 23.76
C VAL A 726 3.73 25.36 23.05
N ASP A 727 3.87 25.29 21.72
CA ASP A 727 4.38 26.39 20.91
C ASP A 727 3.44 27.59 20.87
N GLU A 728 2.13 27.33 20.73
CA GLU A 728 1.12 28.40 20.65
C GLU A 728 -0.21 27.98 21.27
N ILE A 729 -0.81 28.90 21.99
CA ILE A 729 -2.18 28.79 22.48
C ILE A 729 -3.05 29.71 21.64
N VAL A 730 -4.02 29.11 20.95
CA VAL A 730 -4.86 29.77 19.96
C VAL A 730 -6.29 29.87 20.47
N VAL A 731 -6.78 31.08 20.67
CA VAL A 731 -8.15 31.34 21.13
C VAL A 731 -9.05 31.64 19.94
N PHE A 732 -10.13 30.87 19.79
CA PHE A 732 -11.16 31.05 18.78
C PHE A 732 -12.28 31.90 19.35
N GLY A 733 -12.61 32.98 18.65
CA GLY A 733 -13.73 33.85 18.98
C GLY A 733 -15.08 33.27 18.54
N SER A 734 -16.15 33.82 19.08
CA SER A 734 -17.51 33.53 18.60
C SER A 734 -17.69 34.04 17.17
N LEU A 735 -18.48 33.31 16.38
CA LEU A 735 -18.74 33.66 14.98
C LEU A 735 -19.77 34.81 14.90
N THR A 736 -19.50 35.79 14.03
CA THR A 736 -20.46 36.87 13.72
C THR A 736 -21.50 36.35 12.73
N HIS A 737 -22.63 37.10 12.61
CA HIS A 737 -23.70 36.75 11.67
C HIS A 737 -23.21 36.69 10.22
N GLU A 738 -22.34 37.62 9.80
CA GLU A 738 -21.73 37.61 8.46
C GLU A 738 -20.84 36.38 8.23
N GLN A 739 -20.08 35.99 9.26
CA GLN A 739 -19.24 34.77 9.19
C GLN A 739 -20.09 33.51 9.09
N LEU A 740 -21.23 33.45 9.81
CA LEU A 740 -22.18 32.34 9.70
C LEU A 740 -22.79 32.23 8.30
N ARG A 741 -23.15 33.39 7.66
CA ARG A 741 -23.55 33.37 6.25
C ARG A 741 -22.49 32.80 5.33
N GLY A 742 -21.23 33.20 5.50
CA GLY A 742 -20.12 32.67 4.72
C GLY A 742 -19.95 31.15 4.92
N ILE A 743 -20.19 30.63 6.13
CA ILE A 743 -20.17 29.19 6.41
C ILE A 743 -21.32 28.47 5.68
N VAL A 744 -22.52 29.04 5.66
CA VAL A 744 -23.65 28.51 4.88
C VAL A 744 -23.30 28.44 3.39
N ASP A 745 -22.68 29.47 2.82
CA ASP A 745 -22.27 29.48 1.42
C ASP A 745 -21.25 28.39 1.11
N LEU A 746 -20.26 28.16 1.99
CA LEU A 746 -19.29 27.05 1.85
C LEU A 746 -19.98 25.70 1.89
N MET A 747 -20.90 25.45 2.82
CA MET A 747 -21.62 24.18 2.94
C MET A 747 -22.53 23.93 1.73
N VAL A 748 -23.18 24.96 1.20
CA VAL A 748 -24.04 24.86 0.02
C VAL A 748 -23.23 24.70 -1.27
N THR A 749 -21.97 25.14 -1.30
CA THR A 749 -21.09 24.92 -2.45
C THR A 749 -20.87 23.42 -2.70
N ASP A 750 -20.78 22.63 -1.65
CA ASP A 750 -20.68 21.16 -1.79
C ASP A 750 -21.94 20.54 -2.39
N LEU A 751 -23.10 21.03 -1.97
CA LEU A 751 -24.38 20.62 -2.53
C LEU A 751 -24.49 21.07 -3.99
N ARG A 752 -24.10 22.30 -4.30
CA ARG A 752 -24.08 22.85 -5.66
C ARG A 752 -23.22 22.01 -6.59
N ASN A 753 -22.01 21.64 -6.18
CA ASN A 753 -21.12 20.82 -6.99
C ASN A 753 -21.71 19.43 -7.27
N ARG A 754 -22.37 18.82 -6.29
CA ARG A 754 -23.10 17.56 -6.51
C ARG A 754 -24.25 17.71 -7.50
N MET A 755 -24.95 18.83 -7.47
CA MET A 755 -26.04 19.11 -8.40
C MET A 755 -25.53 19.43 -9.80
N ILE A 756 -24.41 20.13 -9.93
CA ILE A 756 -23.78 20.41 -11.24
C ILE A 756 -23.38 19.11 -11.93
N SER A 757 -22.91 18.09 -11.20
CA SER A 757 -22.62 16.77 -11.79
C SER A 757 -23.86 16.07 -12.35
N GLN A 758 -25.07 16.51 -11.98
CA GLN A 758 -26.36 16.06 -12.51
C GLN A 758 -26.99 17.07 -13.49
N GLY A 759 -26.21 18.04 -13.96
CA GLY A 759 -26.67 19.04 -14.91
C GLY A 759 -27.62 20.10 -14.32
N MET A 760 -27.64 20.31 -13.02
CA MET A 760 -28.47 21.30 -12.31
C MET A 760 -27.62 22.18 -11.42
N SER A 761 -28.15 23.32 -10.97
CA SER A 761 -27.45 24.19 -9.99
C SER A 761 -28.41 24.72 -8.93
N ILE A 762 -27.85 25.15 -7.79
CA ILE A 762 -28.61 25.79 -6.69
C ILE A 762 -28.00 27.11 -6.30
N GLU A 763 -28.86 28.12 -6.08
CA GLU A 763 -28.50 29.46 -5.60
C GLU A 763 -29.40 29.87 -4.42
N LEU A 764 -28.83 30.57 -3.45
CA LEU A 764 -29.53 31.07 -2.28
C LEU A 764 -29.65 32.59 -2.34
N THR A 765 -30.84 33.11 -2.01
CA THR A 765 -31.02 34.53 -1.72
C THR A 765 -30.47 34.92 -0.33
N ASP A 766 -30.24 36.21 -0.09
CA ASP A 766 -29.80 36.68 1.23
C ASP A 766 -30.83 36.37 2.32
N ALA A 767 -32.12 36.41 1.96
CA ALA A 767 -33.22 36.07 2.88
C ALA A 767 -33.22 34.61 3.28
N ALA A 768 -32.89 33.70 2.32
CA ALA A 768 -32.73 32.28 2.61
C ALA A 768 -31.53 32.01 3.51
N ARG A 769 -30.38 32.66 3.23
CA ARG A 769 -29.17 32.56 4.09
C ARG A 769 -29.46 32.94 5.52
N ASP A 770 -30.14 34.09 5.71
CA ASP A 770 -30.51 34.60 7.05
C ASP A 770 -31.44 33.65 7.79
N HIS A 771 -32.40 33.06 7.07
CA HIS A 771 -33.31 32.08 7.67
C HIS A 771 -32.55 30.81 8.09
N ILE A 772 -31.66 30.30 7.26
CA ILE A 772 -30.83 29.12 7.59
C ILE A 772 -29.91 29.41 8.78
N VAL A 773 -29.29 30.61 8.82
CA VAL A 773 -28.46 31.03 9.96
C VAL A 773 -29.30 31.12 11.23
N LYS A 774 -30.52 31.69 11.17
CA LYS A 774 -31.42 31.83 12.32
C LYS A 774 -31.81 30.48 12.91
N GLU A 775 -32.18 29.51 12.04
CA GLU A 775 -32.63 28.19 12.46
C GLU A 775 -31.44 27.24 12.82
N GLY A 776 -30.29 27.44 12.19
CA GLY A 776 -29.11 26.61 12.32
C GLY A 776 -28.07 27.13 13.32
N THR A 777 -28.30 28.21 14.05
CA THR A 777 -27.31 28.73 14.99
C THR A 777 -27.83 28.63 16.43
N ASP A 778 -27.00 28.08 17.29
CA ASP A 778 -27.24 28.00 18.73
C ASP A 778 -26.11 28.73 19.47
N PRO A 779 -26.45 29.59 20.47
CA PRO A 779 -25.44 30.31 21.24
C PRO A 779 -24.39 29.44 21.94
N ILE A 780 -24.75 28.19 22.25
CA ILE A 780 -23.88 27.22 22.94
C ILE A 780 -23.10 26.35 21.95
N TYR A 781 -23.78 25.91 20.86
CA TYR A 781 -23.25 24.95 19.89
C TYR A 781 -22.67 25.60 18.63
N GLY A 782 -22.72 26.91 18.51
CA GLY A 782 -22.17 27.71 17.40
C GLY A 782 -22.74 27.30 16.03
N ALA A 783 -21.87 27.07 15.06
CA ALA A 783 -22.25 26.69 13.69
C ALA A 783 -22.51 25.17 13.52
N ARG A 784 -22.34 24.34 14.55
CA ARG A 784 -22.52 22.88 14.44
C ARG A 784 -23.92 22.45 13.97
N PRO A 785 -25.03 23.12 14.41
CA PRO A 785 -26.37 22.76 13.92
C PRO A 785 -26.66 23.20 12.48
N LEU A 786 -25.86 24.11 11.87
CA LEU A 786 -26.08 24.59 10.49
C LEU A 786 -26.16 23.46 9.47
N ARG A 787 -25.34 22.43 9.60
CA ARG A 787 -25.37 21.29 8.69
C ARG A 787 -26.73 20.57 8.72
N ARG A 788 -27.29 20.39 9.92
CA ARG A 788 -28.64 19.81 10.07
C ARG A 788 -29.72 20.70 9.53
N ALA A 789 -29.60 22.04 9.74
CA ALA A 789 -30.52 23.00 9.20
C ALA A 789 -30.50 22.98 7.66
N ILE A 790 -29.31 22.94 7.03
CA ILE A 790 -29.20 22.81 5.57
C ILE A 790 -29.82 21.51 5.09
N GLN A 791 -29.57 20.42 5.77
CA GLN A 791 -30.14 19.11 5.42
C GLN A 791 -31.66 19.15 5.48
N SER A 792 -32.25 19.57 6.62
CA SER A 792 -33.71 19.55 6.82
C SER A 792 -34.46 20.64 6.02
N LEU A 793 -33.83 21.78 5.77
CA LEU A 793 -34.49 22.91 5.09
C LEU A 793 -34.27 22.92 3.57
N ILE A 794 -33.16 22.33 3.10
CA ILE A 794 -32.79 22.33 1.68
C ILE A 794 -32.74 20.91 1.11
N GLU A 795 -31.86 20.05 1.63
CA GLU A 795 -31.57 18.74 1.00
C GLU A 795 -32.80 17.82 1.01
N ASP A 796 -33.48 17.69 2.14
CA ASP A 796 -34.65 16.82 2.26
C ASP A 796 -35.83 17.29 1.36
N PRO A 797 -36.27 18.59 1.41
CA PRO A 797 -37.36 19.04 0.54
C PRO A 797 -36.97 18.99 -0.95
N LEU A 798 -35.73 19.34 -1.28
CA LEU A 798 -35.26 19.35 -2.66
C LEU A 798 -35.20 17.92 -3.23
N SER A 799 -34.77 16.95 -2.43
CA SER A 799 -34.76 15.54 -2.81
C SER A 799 -36.16 15.00 -3.13
N GLU A 800 -37.17 15.40 -2.33
CA GLU A 800 -38.56 15.05 -2.62
C GLU A 800 -39.06 15.67 -3.93
N GLU A 801 -38.71 16.93 -4.20
CA GLU A 801 -39.11 17.61 -5.43
C GLU A 801 -38.43 17.03 -6.67
N LEU A 802 -37.15 16.64 -6.56
CA LEU A 802 -36.40 15.91 -7.60
C LEU A 802 -37.06 14.56 -7.91
N LEU A 803 -37.39 13.77 -6.89
CA LEU A 803 -38.07 12.47 -7.05
C LEU A 803 -39.48 12.61 -7.66
N ARG A 804 -40.15 13.75 -7.46
CA ARG A 804 -41.44 14.06 -8.09
C ARG A 804 -41.30 14.57 -9.54
N GLY A 805 -40.08 14.71 -10.05
CA GLY A 805 -39.82 15.17 -11.41
C GLY A 805 -40.12 16.65 -11.64
N ARG A 806 -40.06 17.49 -10.62
CA ARG A 806 -40.27 18.92 -10.75
C ARG A 806 -39.09 19.65 -11.40
N TRP A 807 -37.89 19.12 -11.22
CA TRP A 807 -36.64 19.69 -11.69
C TRP A 807 -36.00 18.78 -12.74
N HIS A 808 -35.41 19.41 -13.77
CA HIS A 808 -34.81 18.70 -14.91
C HIS A 808 -33.39 19.19 -15.15
N GLU A 809 -32.64 18.42 -15.90
CA GLU A 809 -31.31 18.81 -16.38
C GLU A 809 -31.36 20.16 -17.12
N GLY A 810 -30.49 21.08 -16.76
CA GLY A 810 -30.51 22.47 -17.26
C GLY A 810 -31.16 23.49 -16.29
N ASP A 811 -31.80 23.06 -15.19
CA ASP A 811 -32.48 23.96 -14.29
C ASP A 811 -31.53 24.55 -13.22
N ILE A 812 -31.71 25.82 -12.93
CA ILE A 812 -31.12 26.51 -11.78
C ILE A 812 -32.21 26.69 -10.74
N ILE A 813 -31.98 26.17 -9.53
CA ILE A 813 -32.93 26.22 -8.42
C ILE A 813 -32.57 27.39 -7.51
N LEU A 814 -33.42 28.42 -7.51
CA LEU A 814 -33.27 29.53 -6.61
C LEU A 814 -34.06 29.27 -5.31
N VAL A 815 -33.34 29.25 -4.21
CA VAL A 815 -33.91 29.08 -2.86
C VAL A 815 -34.13 30.46 -2.26
N ASP A 816 -35.37 30.80 -1.99
CA ASP A 816 -35.77 32.05 -1.32
C ASP A 816 -36.54 31.77 -0.04
N ALA A 817 -36.70 32.80 0.82
CA ALA A 817 -37.46 32.71 2.06
C ALA A 817 -38.73 33.51 1.95
N ASP A 818 -39.89 32.85 1.99
CA ASP A 818 -41.22 33.49 1.96
C ASP A 818 -41.85 33.47 3.34
N GLY A 819 -42.59 34.54 3.68
CA GLY A 819 -43.26 34.74 4.97
C GLY A 819 -42.60 35.78 5.86
N GLU A 820 -43.32 36.25 6.88
CA GLU A 820 -42.84 37.24 7.86
C GLU A 820 -42.64 36.60 9.25
N GLY A 821 -41.56 36.97 9.94
CA GLY A 821 -41.30 36.55 11.32
C GLY A 821 -40.86 35.10 11.47
N ASP A 822 -41.52 34.36 12.36
CA ASP A 822 -41.17 32.93 12.68
C ASP A 822 -41.86 31.92 11.76
N ASP A 823 -42.82 32.34 10.90
CA ASP A 823 -43.49 31.50 9.91
C ASP A 823 -42.77 31.46 8.54
N ARG A 824 -41.54 31.95 8.46
CA ARG A 824 -40.73 31.89 7.23
C ARG A 824 -40.47 30.46 6.84
N LYS A 825 -40.63 30.17 5.53
CA LYS A 825 -40.30 28.86 4.91
C LYS A 825 -39.49 29.10 3.67
N LEU A 826 -38.58 28.12 3.39
CA LEU A 826 -37.84 28.15 2.15
C LEU A 826 -38.73 27.69 0.99
N VAL A 827 -38.67 28.42 -0.12
CA VAL A 827 -39.40 28.15 -1.35
C VAL A 827 -38.41 27.96 -2.49
N PHE A 828 -38.64 26.92 -3.29
CA PHE A 828 -37.80 26.58 -4.42
C PHE A 828 -38.45 27.10 -5.70
N THR A 829 -37.77 27.98 -6.42
CA THR A 829 -38.23 28.58 -7.65
C THR A 829 -37.21 28.40 -8.76
N LYS A 830 -37.64 28.45 -10.02
CA LYS A 830 -36.77 28.37 -11.17
C LYS A 830 -36.00 29.67 -11.36
N GLY A 831 -34.69 29.61 -11.22
CA GLY A 831 -33.76 30.69 -11.53
C GLY A 831 -33.51 30.82 -13.03
N THR A 832 -32.91 31.95 -13.41
CA THR A 832 -32.54 32.25 -14.81
C THR A 832 -31.02 32.44 -14.88
N GLY A 833 -30.34 31.77 -15.79
CA GLY A 833 -28.88 31.86 -15.97
C GLY A 833 -28.30 30.62 -16.67
N GLU A 834 -27.00 30.60 -16.81
CA GLU A 834 -26.26 29.42 -17.24
C GLU A 834 -25.74 28.69 -16.00
N ILE A 835 -25.72 27.36 -16.03
CA ILE A 835 -25.18 26.55 -14.94
C ILE A 835 -23.70 26.91 -14.81
N PRO A 836 -23.26 27.41 -13.64
CA PRO A 836 -21.84 27.73 -13.47
C PRO A 836 -20.99 26.46 -13.58
N ALA A 837 -19.75 26.60 -14.03
CA ALA A 837 -18.79 25.50 -13.91
C ALA A 837 -18.67 25.07 -12.45
N PRO A 838 -18.43 23.77 -12.14
CA PRO A 838 -18.20 23.32 -10.80
C PRO A 838 -17.13 24.19 -10.16
N THR A 839 -17.43 24.75 -9.01
CA THR A 839 -16.39 25.41 -8.23
C THR A 839 -15.48 24.29 -7.76
N GLU A 840 -14.33 24.13 -8.42
CA GLU A 840 -13.32 23.24 -7.90
C GLU A 840 -13.13 23.62 -6.43
N ARG A 841 -13.40 22.70 -5.51
CA ARG A 841 -12.68 22.76 -4.26
C ARG A 841 -11.24 22.85 -4.73
N VAL A 842 -10.58 23.94 -4.42
CA VAL A 842 -9.15 24.03 -4.63
C VAL A 842 -8.58 22.98 -3.68
N HIS A 843 -8.60 21.71 -4.12
CA HIS A 843 -7.64 20.74 -3.66
C HIS A 843 -6.35 21.47 -3.94
N MET A 844 -5.59 21.78 -2.93
CA MET A 844 -4.26 22.32 -3.10
C MET A 844 -3.49 21.25 -3.86
N GLU A 845 -3.66 21.29 -5.20
CA GLU A 845 -2.92 20.40 -6.07
C GLU A 845 -1.46 20.63 -5.74
N LEU A 846 -0.87 19.63 -5.13
CA LEU A 846 0.54 19.38 -5.37
C LEU A 846 0.70 19.50 -6.89
N PRO A 847 1.64 20.28 -7.41
CA PRO A 847 1.84 20.36 -8.85
C PRO A 847 1.92 18.91 -9.34
N LYS A 848 0.93 18.50 -10.13
CA LYS A 848 0.96 17.22 -10.82
C LYS A 848 2.26 17.24 -11.60
N ALA A 849 3.20 16.43 -11.20
CA ALA A 849 4.45 16.24 -11.93
C ALA A 849 4.22 15.85 -13.41
N ARG A 850 2.97 15.65 -13.81
CA ARG A 850 2.57 15.22 -15.15
C ARG A 850 2.44 16.32 -16.22
N GLU A 851 2.26 17.60 -15.87
CA GLU A 851 2.01 18.61 -16.91
C GLU A 851 3.20 19.53 -17.24
N GLN A 852 4.24 19.59 -16.40
CA GLN A 852 5.40 20.42 -16.70
C GLN A 852 6.47 19.77 -17.60
N TRP A 853 6.35 18.48 -17.90
CA TRP A 853 7.31 17.79 -18.80
C TRP A 853 7.10 18.08 -20.30
N ASN A 854 6.00 18.69 -20.67
CA ASN A 854 5.69 18.96 -22.10
C ASN A 854 6.12 20.37 -22.58
N THR A 855 6.68 21.25 -21.74
CA THR A 855 7.01 22.64 -22.15
C THR A 855 8.48 23.02 -22.09
N ALA A 856 9.38 22.16 -21.59
CA ALA A 856 10.80 22.45 -21.55
C ALA A 856 11.58 21.62 -22.60
N ARG A 857 11.36 21.90 -23.89
CA ARG A 857 12.36 21.54 -24.91
C ARG A 857 13.44 22.61 -24.91
N PRO A 858 14.74 22.27 -24.75
CA PRO A 858 15.79 23.20 -25.07
C PRO A 858 15.79 23.40 -26.58
N THR A 859 15.64 24.65 -27.04
CA THR A 859 15.86 25.07 -28.39
C THR A 859 17.29 24.73 -28.81
N PRO A 860 17.57 24.10 -29.94
CA PRO A 860 18.92 23.84 -30.39
C PRO A 860 19.60 25.15 -30.65
N ALA A 861 20.75 25.36 -30.01
CA ALA A 861 21.61 26.51 -30.20
C ALA A 861 22.05 26.58 -31.67
N ALA A 862 21.73 27.69 -32.32
CA ALA A 862 22.20 28.00 -33.65
C ALA A 862 23.74 28.06 -33.65
N SER A 863 24.37 27.27 -34.48
CA SER A 863 25.76 27.34 -34.84
C SER A 863 26.08 28.68 -35.46
N SER A 864 26.82 29.53 -34.77
CA SER A 864 27.49 30.69 -35.37
C SER A 864 28.98 30.37 -35.59
N ASP A 865 29.28 29.97 -36.81
CA ASP A 865 30.60 30.13 -37.39
C ASP A 865 30.93 31.63 -37.49
N GLY A 866 32.11 32.04 -37.01
CA GLY A 866 32.54 33.41 -37.08
C GLY A 866 33.96 33.62 -36.58
N ARG A 867 34.92 33.23 -37.36
CA ARG A 867 36.30 33.73 -37.54
C ARG A 867 36.90 34.72 -36.53
N ALA A 868 38.04 34.31 -36.12
CA ALA A 868 39.08 35.09 -35.46
C ALA A 868 39.46 36.39 -36.17
N THR A 869 39.74 37.46 -35.42
CA THR A 869 40.83 38.43 -35.69
C THR A 869 41.38 38.92 -34.37
N SER A 870 42.70 38.91 -34.34
CA SER A 870 43.63 39.38 -33.32
C SER A 870 43.58 40.89 -33.11
N ALA A 871 43.86 41.36 -31.90
CA ALA A 871 44.88 42.35 -31.55
C ALA A 871 44.78 42.81 -30.10
N ALA A 872 45.80 42.58 -29.38
CA ALA A 872 46.61 43.48 -28.51
C ALA A 872 45.83 44.52 -27.65
N GLU A 873 45.78 44.40 -26.32
CA GLU A 873 46.62 45.04 -25.26
C GLU A 873 46.40 44.38 -23.93
#